data_95b1ed2f695b4c6f2f86815a32c125b3
#
_entry.id   95b1ed2f695b4c6f2f86815a32c125b3
#
_cell.length_a   1.000
_cell.length_b   1.000
_cell.length_c   1.000
_cell.angle_alpha   90.00
_cell.angle_beta   90.00
_cell.angle_gamma   90.00
#
_symmetry.space_group_name_H-M   'P 1'
#
loop_
_entity.id
_entity.type
_entity.pdbx_description
1 polymer ?
#
loop_
_entity_poly.entity_id
_entity_poly.type
_entity_poly.pdbx_seq_one_letter_code
_entity_poly.pdbx_strand_id
1 'polypeptide(L)'
;MRRRSSLMVGMLLIGAASIPQAAFAQSSGLPADANQPLLLAIFANDHNLSDGANAIQSPDGKVYLPAGELGRLLGLDISIDDAAGSLRASTGSKTLASSDFLRAAGETYVRTDVLEELLAITIKLDLPALYVTITRKNPFPFELALERAEQRNRLNGGADRAVDPGPIREAGYEAITLPAIDLILEGDATNDGQQGRTELRAAGDLLFAGYQLYLSTDYDLHPSNLRFTLDRRDFQGGPLDLTRIAAGDVSTPGLSLGPRTTPGRGFFLSNEPLQTVNIFDRLDLRGELPAGWDVELYVNEVLSGSQAGSGNGLYEFHEIPLIYGKNVIRLRFYGPHGEQREEVRQYLVAGGQLPTGKFIYNLGILADGRPLIHLARDQSPRVDGTDGVQYSANIGYGVSPWLTLTGGMGTYQPADKKLFVANIGARTTLGPYSLQLDGALDDRQGRAVSAAIAGPFLGGSVVARHAEYGDGFIDQTAIGGGRALRRSTEVRISQLIRMGKLSMPISLLLDQDILSDGTPLLSAHLQTTMGWGGARASIGIGYYRYGDSASQLDAATDLYLFDLEGWRLHATALTRMVPETILDTLQLSAERSIGLNKLLRFGLSRHFGQSASTVANASLWARGKVFDLSLDANYDFGPNSFRIGGRLAFGLIYDPFQGRYVMTKPGAATSGSLAVNAFQDSNGDGIRQAGEPGVRGVSIKSGSYFAAETDENGFALARGMGTGLVPVTVTADTSDDLLYIPPDFRFRAGSRPGKVLLINYPIALPSEIMIHAVYAAPADAAGQAGIADIRLTLISQTGRRFTQTTGADGGAYFTDLPPGNYALELDQDQARELGATLNSPVSILAPAEGGQLLPADAVVNFENDQSNASKG
;
A
#
# COMPACT_ATOMS: atom_id res chain seq x y z
N MET A 1 4.01 55.54 -21.24
CA MET A 1 4.28 54.21 -21.86
C MET A 1 3.68 53.11 -20.98
N ARG A 2 2.38 52.99 -20.98
CA ARG A 2 1.65 51.93 -20.31
C ARG A 2 0.64 51.42 -21.33
N ARG A 3 0.81 50.19 -21.81
CA ARG A 3 -0.17 49.31 -22.49
C ARG A 3 0.55 48.47 -23.54
N ARG A 4 1.13 47.31 -23.10
CA ARG A 4 1.49 46.21 -24.02
C ARG A 4 1.79 44.84 -23.29
N SER A 5 1.44 44.69 -22.00
CA SER A 5 1.69 43.45 -21.25
C SER A 5 0.50 42.53 -21.04
N SER A 6 -0.69 42.87 -21.53
CA SER A 6 -1.91 42.06 -21.29
C SER A 6 -2.32 41.13 -22.45
N LEU A 7 -1.54 41.12 -23.56
CA LEU A 7 -1.92 40.36 -24.76
C LEU A 7 -1.11 39.06 -24.95
N MET A 8 -0.02 38.85 -24.18
CA MET A 8 0.84 37.70 -24.40
C MET A 8 0.43 36.44 -23.58
N VAL A 9 -0.31 36.57 -22.50
CA VAL A 9 -0.82 35.42 -21.72
C VAL A 9 -2.06 34.77 -22.37
N GLY A 10 -2.81 35.52 -23.18
CA GLY A 10 -3.96 35.01 -23.92
C GLY A 10 -3.58 34.19 -25.19
N MET A 11 -2.36 34.37 -25.72
CA MET A 11 -1.96 33.72 -26.97
C MET A 11 -1.32 32.35 -26.76
N LEU A 12 -0.85 32.02 -25.56
CA LEU A 12 -0.30 30.68 -25.25
C LEU A 12 -1.39 29.63 -24.95
N LEU A 13 -2.61 30.06 -24.64
CA LEU A 13 -3.77 29.20 -24.45
C LEU A 13 -4.55 28.93 -25.75
N ILE A 14 -4.33 29.69 -26.81
CA ILE A 14 -5.03 29.54 -28.10
C ILE A 14 -4.18 28.75 -29.12
N GLY A 15 -2.87 28.65 -28.92
CA GLY A 15 -1.96 27.92 -29.81
C GLY A 15 -2.04 26.38 -29.72
N ALA A 16 -2.69 25.83 -28.71
CA ALA A 16 -2.85 24.38 -28.54
C ALA A 16 -4.15 23.82 -29.16
N ALA A 17 -5.01 24.67 -29.70
CA ALA A 17 -6.35 24.26 -30.16
C ALA A 17 -6.49 24.14 -31.69
N SER A 18 -5.43 24.27 -32.47
CA SER A 18 -5.52 24.16 -33.93
C SER A 18 -4.33 23.41 -34.54
N ILE A 19 -4.25 22.10 -34.23
CA ILE A 19 -3.53 21.14 -35.06
C ILE A 19 -4.60 20.51 -35.99
N PRO A 20 -4.53 20.68 -37.32
CA PRO A 20 -5.50 20.08 -38.19
C PRO A 20 -5.38 18.56 -38.18
N GLN A 21 -6.50 17.89 -38.01
CA GLN A 21 -6.68 16.42 -37.98
C GLN A 21 -6.39 15.72 -39.33
N ALA A 22 -5.70 16.31 -40.26
CA ALA A 22 -5.62 15.83 -41.62
C ALA A 22 -4.22 15.53 -42.17
N ALA A 23 -3.27 15.06 -41.34
CA ALA A 23 -1.94 14.72 -41.87
C ALA A 23 -1.31 13.40 -41.39
N PHE A 24 -2.06 12.52 -40.70
CA PHE A 24 -1.52 11.20 -40.29
C PHE A 24 -2.41 10.04 -40.76
N ALA A 25 -2.74 10.04 -42.05
CA ALA A 25 -3.23 8.85 -42.68
C ALA A 25 -2.13 8.31 -43.59
N GLN A 26 -1.68 7.10 -43.33
CA GLN A 26 -0.76 6.21 -44.03
C GLN A 26 0.67 6.13 -43.52
N SER A 27 0.88 5.21 -42.59
CA SER A 27 2.02 4.32 -42.59
C SER A 27 1.56 2.92 -42.14
N SER A 28 1.74 2.00 -43.05
CA SER A 28 1.36 0.59 -43.02
C SER A 28 2.02 -0.24 -41.93
N GLY A 29 1.23 -1.03 -41.21
CA GLY A 29 1.54 -2.43 -40.98
C GLY A 29 2.42 -2.81 -39.83
N LEU A 30 1.87 -2.76 -38.60
CA LEU A 30 2.21 -3.71 -37.52
C LEU A 30 0.89 -4.08 -36.83
N PRO A 31 0.71 -5.32 -36.31
CA PRO A 31 -0.58 -5.75 -35.82
C PRO A 31 -1.05 -4.93 -34.63
N ALA A 32 -2.21 -4.32 -34.79
CA ALA A 32 -2.90 -3.49 -33.81
C ALA A 32 -3.63 -4.34 -32.72
N ASP A 33 -3.05 -5.44 -32.27
CA ASP A 33 -3.71 -6.45 -31.45
C ASP A 33 -3.04 -6.63 -30.07
N ALA A 34 -2.88 -5.57 -29.28
CA ALA A 34 -2.48 -5.77 -27.90
C ALA A 34 -3.45 -5.05 -26.95
N ASN A 35 -4.33 -5.83 -26.32
CA ASN A 35 -5.10 -5.39 -25.16
C ASN A 35 -4.18 -4.87 -24.05
N GLN A 36 -4.47 -3.69 -23.50
CA GLN A 36 -3.68 -3.08 -22.44
C GLN A 36 -4.26 -3.40 -21.06
N PRO A 37 -3.49 -3.98 -20.14
CA PRO A 37 -3.93 -4.12 -18.77
C PRO A 37 -3.94 -2.75 -18.07
N LEU A 38 -5.01 -2.46 -17.37
CA LEU A 38 -5.19 -1.29 -16.53
C LEU A 38 -5.38 -1.74 -15.08
N LEU A 39 -4.91 -0.94 -14.14
CA LEU A 39 -5.24 -1.09 -12.74
C LEU A 39 -6.13 0.09 -12.34
N LEU A 40 -7.41 -0.17 -12.07
CA LEU A 40 -8.40 0.86 -11.80
C LEU A 40 -8.89 0.76 -10.35
N ALA A 41 -8.92 1.88 -9.63
CA ALA A 41 -9.66 1.95 -8.38
C ALA A 41 -11.17 1.89 -8.67
N ILE A 42 -11.92 1.08 -7.92
CA ILE A 42 -13.36 0.92 -8.08
C ILE A 42 -14.10 1.64 -6.96
N PHE A 43 -14.92 2.59 -7.35
CA PHE A 43 -15.86 3.27 -6.48
C PHE A 43 -17.29 2.85 -6.84
N ALA A 44 -18.11 2.51 -5.84
CA ALA A 44 -19.55 2.30 -6.03
C ALA A 44 -20.31 3.33 -5.18
N ASN A 45 -21.10 4.16 -5.84
CA ASN A 45 -21.66 5.38 -5.25
C ASN A 45 -20.53 6.19 -4.57
N ASP A 46 -20.61 6.38 -3.24
CA ASP A 46 -19.60 7.12 -2.47
C ASP A 46 -18.58 6.21 -1.75
N HIS A 47 -18.59 4.88 -2.02
CA HIS A 47 -17.75 3.91 -1.35
C HIS A 47 -16.60 3.46 -2.24
N ASN A 48 -15.38 3.50 -1.71
CA ASN A 48 -14.23 2.87 -2.35
C ASN A 48 -14.24 1.36 -2.06
N LEU A 49 -14.44 0.55 -3.11
CA LEU A 49 -14.52 -0.90 -3.00
C LEU A 49 -13.18 -1.60 -3.28
N SER A 50 -12.34 -0.99 -4.12
CA SER A 50 -11.02 -1.53 -4.45
C SER A 50 -10.08 -0.40 -4.87
N ASP A 51 -8.86 -0.39 -4.32
CA ASP A 51 -7.82 0.57 -4.71
C ASP A 51 -7.13 0.17 -6.03
N GLY A 52 -7.42 -1.03 -6.58
CA GLY A 52 -6.83 -1.49 -7.83
C GLY A 52 -7.40 -2.82 -8.31
N ALA A 53 -8.45 -2.78 -9.11
CA ALA A 53 -8.95 -3.92 -9.85
C ALA A 53 -8.27 -4.00 -11.23
N ASN A 54 -7.96 -5.21 -11.68
CA ASN A 54 -7.45 -5.39 -13.02
C ASN A 54 -8.55 -5.09 -14.04
N ALA A 55 -8.25 -4.30 -15.05
CA ALA A 55 -9.10 -4.03 -16.19
C ALA A 55 -8.29 -4.20 -17.48
N ILE A 56 -8.97 -4.31 -18.61
CA ILE A 56 -8.32 -4.44 -19.91
C ILE A 56 -8.88 -3.36 -20.83
N GLN A 57 -8.01 -2.58 -21.45
CA GLN A 57 -8.38 -1.69 -22.52
C GLN A 57 -8.03 -2.33 -23.88
N SER A 58 -9.01 -2.42 -24.76
CA SER A 58 -8.79 -2.91 -26.13
C SER A 58 -8.20 -1.82 -27.04
N PRO A 59 -7.62 -2.17 -28.18
CA PRO A 59 -7.04 -1.22 -29.12
C PRO A 59 -8.02 -0.18 -29.68
N ASP A 60 -9.32 -0.48 -29.68
CA ASP A 60 -10.38 0.44 -30.06
C ASP A 60 -10.85 1.34 -28.89
N GLY A 61 -10.10 1.33 -27.77
CA GLY A 61 -10.35 2.21 -26.61
C GLY A 61 -11.46 1.75 -25.68
N LYS A 62 -12.07 0.57 -25.91
CA LYS A 62 -13.09 0.01 -25.01
C LYS A 62 -12.46 -0.61 -23.78
N VAL A 63 -13.10 -0.45 -22.63
CA VAL A 63 -12.62 -0.99 -21.36
C VAL A 63 -13.46 -2.19 -20.96
N TYR A 64 -12.78 -3.22 -20.49
CA TYR A 64 -13.35 -4.47 -20.01
C TYR A 64 -13.01 -4.62 -18.53
N LEU A 65 -14.00 -4.88 -17.70
CA LEU A 65 -13.86 -5.08 -16.26
C LEU A 65 -14.03 -6.56 -15.91
N PRO A 66 -13.33 -7.05 -14.87
CA PRO A 66 -13.42 -8.44 -14.43
C PRO A 66 -14.80 -8.70 -13.81
N ALA A 67 -15.65 -9.45 -14.52
CA ALA A 67 -17.05 -9.61 -14.13
C ALA A 67 -17.23 -10.33 -12.80
N GLY A 68 -16.42 -11.34 -12.52
CA GLY A 68 -16.46 -12.09 -11.25
C GLY A 68 -16.02 -11.23 -10.06
N GLU A 69 -14.94 -10.48 -10.19
CA GLU A 69 -14.47 -9.57 -9.13
C GLU A 69 -15.47 -8.43 -8.91
N LEU A 70 -16.00 -7.87 -9.98
CA LEU A 70 -17.00 -6.80 -9.89
C LEU A 70 -18.28 -7.27 -9.19
N GLY A 71 -18.75 -8.47 -9.52
CA GLY A 71 -19.91 -9.07 -8.84
C GLY A 71 -19.72 -9.19 -7.34
N ARG A 72 -18.56 -9.70 -6.91
CA ARG A 72 -18.21 -9.81 -5.48
C ARG A 72 -18.10 -8.46 -4.79
N LEU A 73 -17.45 -7.49 -5.42
CA LEU A 73 -17.29 -6.15 -4.85
C LEU A 73 -18.63 -5.43 -4.68
N LEU A 74 -19.54 -5.58 -5.63
CA LEU A 74 -20.86 -4.97 -5.60
C LEU A 74 -21.90 -5.78 -4.81
N GLY A 75 -21.55 -7.03 -4.42
CA GLY A 75 -22.48 -7.96 -3.81
C GLY A 75 -23.57 -8.44 -4.78
N LEU A 76 -23.28 -8.45 -6.07
CA LEU A 76 -24.16 -8.91 -7.14
C LEU A 76 -23.79 -10.33 -7.56
N ASP A 77 -24.78 -11.17 -7.67
CA ASP A 77 -24.58 -12.54 -8.17
C ASP A 77 -24.42 -12.48 -9.71
N ILE A 78 -23.17 -12.66 -10.17
CA ILE A 78 -22.81 -12.68 -11.59
C ILE A 78 -22.20 -14.04 -11.87
N SER A 79 -22.83 -14.79 -12.74
CA SER A 79 -22.33 -16.08 -13.22
C SER A 79 -22.11 -16.07 -14.74
N ILE A 80 -21.04 -16.71 -15.16
CA ILE A 80 -20.68 -16.82 -16.57
C ILE A 80 -20.82 -18.29 -16.97
N ASP A 81 -21.70 -18.58 -17.92
CA ASP A 81 -21.80 -19.90 -18.54
C ASP A 81 -20.86 -19.91 -19.75
N ASP A 82 -19.70 -20.50 -19.53
CA ASP A 82 -18.65 -20.58 -20.55
C ASP A 82 -19.04 -21.43 -21.76
N ALA A 83 -19.87 -22.46 -21.56
CA ALA A 83 -20.31 -23.36 -22.60
C ALA A 83 -21.39 -22.71 -23.49
N ALA A 84 -22.26 -21.91 -22.87
CA ALA A 84 -23.33 -21.20 -23.59
C ALA A 84 -22.91 -19.79 -24.06
N GLY A 85 -21.72 -19.29 -23.67
CA GLY A 85 -21.29 -17.93 -23.97
C GLY A 85 -22.25 -16.88 -23.42
N SER A 86 -22.81 -17.09 -22.23
CA SER A 86 -23.82 -16.23 -21.67
C SER A 86 -23.42 -15.72 -20.27
N LEU A 87 -23.75 -14.47 -20.02
CA LEU A 87 -23.59 -13.80 -18.73
C LEU A 87 -24.95 -13.73 -18.04
N ARG A 88 -25.06 -14.23 -16.82
CA ARG A 88 -26.28 -14.18 -16.00
C ARG A 88 -26.06 -13.32 -14.77
N ALA A 89 -27.05 -12.53 -14.44
CA ALA A 89 -27.12 -11.79 -13.20
C ALA A 89 -28.56 -11.87 -12.63
N SER A 90 -28.74 -11.46 -11.38
CA SER A 90 -30.08 -11.38 -10.78
C SER A 90 -31.06 -10.50 -11.55
N THR A 91 -30.57 -9.59 -12.39
CA THR A 91 -31.34 -8.68 -13.25
C THR A 91 -31.71 -9.25 -14.63
N GLY A 92 -31.10 -10.36 -15.04
CA GLY A 92 -31.36 -10.99 -16.36
C GLY A 92 -30.19 -11.83 -16.84
N SER A 93 -30.29 -12.29 -18.09
CA SER A 93 -29.21 -13.01 -18.79
C SER A 93 -28.99 -12.42 -20.17
N LYS A 94 -27.74 -12.39 -20.63
CA LYS A 94 -27.35 -11.90 -21.95
C LYS A 94 -26.37 -12.86 -22.60
N THR A 95 -26.64 -13.24 -23.86
CA THR A 95 -25.67 -13.98 -24.69
C THR A 95 -24.60 -12.97 -25.15
N LEU A 96 -23.34 -13.30 -24.92
CA LEU A 96 -22.19 -12.46 -25.24
C LEU A 96 -21.70 -12.76 -26.66
N ALA A 97 -21.50 -11.73 -27.45
CA ALA A 97 -20.74 -11.83 -28.69
C ALA A 97 -19.24 -11.93 -28.39
N SER A 98 -18.43 -12.43 -29.28
CA SER A 98 -16.97 -12.53 -29.10
C SER A 98 -16.26 -11.20 -28.86
N SER A 99 -16.89 -10.08 -29.23
CA SER A 99 -16.42 -8.71 -28.98
C SER A 99 -16.83 -8.15 -27.62
N ASP A 100 -17.68 -8.85 -26.87
CA ASP A 100 -18.25 -8.36 -25.63
C ASP A 100 -17.45 -8.77 -24.40
N PHE A 101 -16.55 -9.73 -24.56
CA PHE A 101 -15.71 -10.21 -23.46
C PHE A 101 -14.30 -10.61 -23.91
N LEU A 102 -13.38 -10.61 -22.97
CA LEU A 102 -12.00 -11.05 -23.12
C LEU A 102 -11.67 -12.03 -21.99
N ARG A 103 -10.83 -13.02 -22.28
CA ARG A 103 -10.33 -13.94 -21.27
C ARG A 103 -8.85 -13.71 -21.05
N ALA A 104 -8.48 -13.44 -19.81
CA ALA A 104 -7.08 -13.27 -19.42
C ALA A 104 -6.86 -13.74 -17.98
N ALA A 105 -5.77 -14.43 -17.73
CA ALA A 105 -5.35 -14.90 -16.39
C ALA A 105 -6.43 -15.70 -15.62
N GLY A 106 -7.26 -16.48 -16.30
CA GLY A 106 -8.30 -17.30 -15.68
C GLY A 106 -9.57 -16.52 -15.34
N GLU A 107 -9.66 -15.23 -15.68
CA GLU A 107 -10.82 -14.39 -15.42
C GLU A 107 -11.46 -13.90 -16.72
N THR A 108 -12.77 -13.70 -16.70
CA THR A 108 -13.52 -13.18 -17.85
C THR A 108 -13.79 -11.70 -17.63
N TYR A 109 -13.25 -10.91 -18.52
CA TYR A 109 -13.43 -9.45 -18.56
C TYR A 109 -14.56 -9.12 -19.53
N VAL A 110 -15.54 -8.37 -19.07
CA VAL A 110 -16.72 -8.01 -19.84
C VAL A 110 -16.71 -6.50 -20.11
N ARG A 111 -17.08 -6.13 -21.32
CA ARG A 111 -17.11 -4.73 -21.75
C ARG A 111 -18.07 -3.89 -20.91
N THR A 112 -17.66 -2.69 -20.55
CA THR A 112 -18.38 -1.83 -19.61
C THR A 112 -19.82 -1.54 -20.01
N ASP A 113 -20.10 -1.30 -21.29
CA ASP A 113 -21.45 -1.06 -21.78
C ASP A 113 -22.38 -2.29 -21.66
N VAL A 114 -21.82 -3.50 -21.80
CA VAL A 114 -22.55 -4.75 -21.59
C VAL A 114 -22.90 -4.94 -20.11
N LEU A 115 -21.96 -4.60 -19.21
CA LEU A 115 -22.18 -4.62 -17.77
C LEU A 115 -23.22 -3.57 -17.32
N GLU A 116 -23.18 -2.38 -17.92
CA GLU A 116 -24.19 -1.33 -17.64
C GLU A 116 -25.61 -1.79 -17.98
N GLU A 117 -25.77 -2.38 -19.16
CA GLU A 117 -27.07 -2.86 -19.62
C GLU A 117 -27.58 -4.04 -18.76
N LEU A 118 -26.71 -5.03 -18.48
CA LEU A 118 -27.12 -6.25 -17.74
C LEU A 118 -27.40 -5.96 -16.26
N LEU A 119 -26.55 -5.16 -15.61
CA LEU A 119 -26.64 -4.92 -14.16
C LEU A 119 -27.50 -3.70 -13.80
N ALA A 120 -28.01 -2.98 -14.80
CA ALA A 120 -28.75 -1.72 -14.62
C ALA A 120 -27.96 -0.70 -13.76
N ILE A 121 -26.67 -0.56 -14.06
CA ILE A 121 -25.73 0.35 -13.42
C ILE A 121 -25.25 1.40 -14.43
N THR A 122 -24.61 2.45 -13.94
CA THR A 122 -23.89 3.40 -14.79
C THR A 122 -22.42 3.38 -14.42
N ILE A 123 -21.55 3.13 -15.40
CA ILE A 123 -20.10 3.04 -15.23
C ILE A 123 -19.47 4.30 -15.83
N LYS A 124 -18.81 5.09 -15.00
CA LYS A 124 -18.03 6.24 -15.45
C LYS A 124 -16.55 5.92 -15.27
N LEU A 125 -15.83 5.93 -16.38
CA LEU A 125 -14.40 5.70 -16.41
C LEU A 125 -13.66 7.02 -16.38
N ASP A 126 -12.73 7.18 -15.49
CA ASP A 126 -11.72 8.24 -15.50
C ASP A 126 -10.35 7.59 -15.67
N LEU A 127 -10.01 7.29 -16.93
CA LEU A 127 -8.76 6.63 -17.28
C LEU A 127 -7.51 7.45 -16.94
N PRO A 128 -7.51 8.79 -17.07
CA PRO A 128 -6.39 9.61 -16.60
C PRO A 128 -6.14 9.50 -15.10
N ALA A 129 -7.18 9.36 -14.31
CA ALA A 129 -7.08 9.22 -12.86
C ALA A 129 -7.10 7.76 -12.38
N LEU A 130 -7.18 6.80 -13.31
CA LEU A 130 -7.17 5.36 -13.06
C LEU A 130 -8.25 4.91 -12.06
N TYR A 131 -9.46 5.43 -12.18
CA TYR A 131 -10.58 4.92 -11.41
C TYR A 131 -11.85 4.76 -12.24
N VAL A 132 -12.72 3.91 -11.76
CA VAL A 132 -14.07 3.69 -12.27
C VAL A 132 -15.08 3.99 -11.16
N THR A 133 -16.08 4.78 -11.48
CA THR A 133 -17.22 5.05 -10.59
C THR A 133 -18.44 4.32 -11.13
N ILE A 134 -19.00 3.45 -10.31
CA ILE A 134 -20.20 2.67 -10.60
C ILE A 134 -21.34 3.22 -9.78
N THR A 135 -22.42 3.64 -10.43
CA THR A 135 -23.59 4.19 -9.77
C THR A 135 -24.85 3.41 -10.10
N ARG A 136 -25.75 3.30 -9.13
CA ARG A 136 -27.05 2.61 -9.27
C ARG A 136 -28.14 3.43 -8.57
N LYS A 137 -29.35 3.39 -9.14
CA LYS A 137 -30.52 4.06 -8.55
C LYS A 137 -30.93 3.43 -7.19
N ASN A 138 -30.87 2.11 -7.11
CA ASN A 138 -31.16 1.36 -5.88
C ASN A 138 -29.83 1.06 -5.16
N PRO A 139 -29.79 1.04 -3.83
CA PRO A 139 -28.60 0.70 -3.10
C PRO A 139 -28.07 -0.69 -3.50
N PHE A 140 -26.74 -0.81 -3.53
CA PHE A 140 -26.12 -2.11 -3.78
C PHE A 140 -26.33 -3.07 -2.58
N PRO A 141 -26.29 -4.38 -2.81
CA PRO A 141 -26.40 -5.33 -1.71
C PRO A 141 -25.37 -5.13 -0.60
N PHE A 142 -24.14 -4.70 -0.93
CA PHE A 142 -23.13 -4.39 0.07
C PHE A 142 -23.52 -3.16 0.92
N GLU A 143 -24.15 -2.11 0.34
CA GLU A 143 -24.64 -0.94 1.08
C GLU A 143 -25.75 -1.34 2.06
N LEU A 144 -26.69 -2.17 1.62
CA LEU A 144 -27.74 -2.72 2.48
C LEU A 144 -27.17 -3.63 3.59
N ALA A 145 -26.06 -4.31 3.32
CA ALA A 145 -25.36 -5.09 4.34
C ALA A 145 -24.66 -4.18 5.36
N LEU A 146 -24.06 -3.07 4.92
CA LEU A 146 -23.48 -2.04 5.77
C LEU A 146 -24.55 -1.38 6.65
N GLU A 147 -25.67 -0.95 6.06
CA GLU A 147 -26.80 -0.37 6.82
C GLU A 147 -27.36 -1.34 7.87
N ARG A 148 -27.52 -2.62 7.52
CA ARG A 148 -27.95 -3.65 8.48
C ARG A 148 -26.91 -3.89 9.57
N ALA A 149 -25.61 -3.79 9.25
CA ALA A 149 -24.54 -3.87 10.24
C ALA A 149 -24.53 -2.65 11.16
N GLU A 150 -24.75 -1.46 10.63
CA GLU A 150 -24.88 -0.22 11.41
C GLU A 150 -26.12 -0.25 12.31
N GLN A 151 -27.25 -0.72 11.80
CA GLN A 151 -28.47 -0.88 12.61
C GLN A 151 -28.29 -1.89 13.75
N ARG A 152 -27.62 -3.03 13.48
CA ARG A 152 -27.23 -4.00 14.52
C ARG A 152 -26.28 -3.39 15.55
N ASN A 153 -25.34 -2.58 15.12
CA ASN A 153 -24.41 -1.89 16.01
C ASN A 153 -25.12 -0.85 16.90
N ARG A 154 -26.09 -0.13 16.35
CA ARG A 154 -26.94 0.81 17.14
C ARG A 154 -27.80 0.08 18.17
N LEU A 155 -28.30 -1.10 17.84
CA LEU A 155 -29.09 -1.93 18.75
C LEU A 155 -28.23 -2.61 19.83
N ASN A 156 -26.97 -2.89 19.54
CA ASN A 156 -26.00 -3.53 20.43
C ASN A 156 -25.14 -2.58 21.26
N GLY A 157 -25.52 -1.31 21.38
CA GLY A 157 -24.87 -0.35 22.28
C GLY A 157 -23.58 0.29 21.74
N GLY A 158 -23.52 0.57 20.45
CA GLY A 158 -22.66 1.64 19.88
C GLY A 158 -21.18 1.59 20.19
N ALA A 159 -20.53 0.44 20.07
CA ALA A 159 -19.09 0.39 19.91
C ALA A 159 -18.80 0.22 18.42
N ASP A 160 -18.16 1.21 17.80
CA ASP A 160 -17.56 1.12 16.46
C ASP A 160 -16.69 -0.13 16.37
N ARG A 161 -17.27 -1.25 15.93
CA ARG A 161 -16.47 -2.36 15.42
C ARG A 161 -16.17 -2.02 13.97
N ALA A 162 -15.02 -1.32 13.77
CA ALA A 162 -14.29 -1.44 12.53
C ALA A 162 -14.32 -2.92 12.11
N VAL A 163 -14.51 -3.21 10.83
CA VAL A 163 -14.42 -4.57 10.27
C VAL A 163 -13.19 -5.21 10.91
N ASP A 164 -13.40 -6.29 11.68
CA ASP A 164 -12.29 -6.94 12.41
C ASP A 164 -11.21 -7.28 11.37
N PRO A 165 -10.04 -6.65 11.45
CA PRO A 165 -8.99 -6.86 10.46
C PRO A 165 -8.39 -8.27 10.56
N GLY A 166 -8.94 -9.13 11.39
CA GLY A 166 -8.47 -10.48 11.67
C GLY A 166 -7.24 -10.54 12.58
N PRO A 167 -6.90 -11.73 13.09
CA PRO A 167 -5.79 -11.93 13.99
C PRO A 167 -4.45 -11.61 13.30
N ILE A 168 -3.46 -11.19 14.09
CA ILE A 168 -2.10 -11.06 13.61
C ILE A 168 -1.45 -12.45 13.58
N ARG A 169 -0.89 -12.81 12.41
CA ARG A 169 -0.08 -14.02 12.23
C ARG A 169 1.31 -13.60 11.76
N GLU A 170 2.33 -14.04 12.47
CA GLU A 170 3.73 -13.77 12.14
C GLU A 170 4.58 -15.02 12.27
N ALA A 171 5.58 -15.11 11.40
CA ALA A 171 6.56 -16.18 11.51
C ALA A 171 7.51 -15.88 12.68
N GLY A 172 7.73 -16.85 13.56
CA GLY A 172 8.69 -16.74 14.65
C GLY A 172 10.10 -16.40 14.14
N TYR A 173 10.92 -15.82 15.02
CA TYR A 173 12.35 -15.63 14.74
C TYR A 173 13.13 -16.91 15.06
N GLU A 174 14.08 -17.23 14.22
CA GLU A 174 14.95 -18.39 14.34
C GLU A 174 16.39 -17.97 14.64
N ALA A 175 17.20 -18.90 15.19
CA ALA A 175 18.61 -18.62 15.46
C ALA A 175 19.39 -18.33 14.16
N ILE A 176 19.05 -19.03 13.09
CA ILE A 176 19.58 -18.83 11.74
C ILE A 176 18.58 -19.39 10.71
N THR A 177 18.38 -18.65 9.62
CA THR A 177 17.61 -19.13 8.45
C THR A 177 18.42 -18.99 7.17
N LEU A 178 18.03 -19.77 6.17
CA LEU A 178 18.54 -19.58 4.80
C LEU A 178 18.07 -18.22 4.28
N PRO A 179 18.96 -17.38 3.72
CA PRO A 179 18.60 -16.04 3.26
C PRO A 179 17.71 -16.05 2.02
N ALA A 180 16.80 -15.09 1.91
CA ALA A 180 16.36 -14.64 0.62
C ALA A 180 17.43 -13.69 0.04
N ILE A 181 17.67 -13.77 -1.27
CA ILE A 181 18.74 -13.04 -1.94
C ILE A 181 18.17 -12.33 -3.15
N ASP A 182 18.55 -11.07 -3.35
CA ASP A 182 18.35 -10.34 -4.62
C ASP A 182 19.72 -10.01 -5.22
N LEU A 183 19.87 -10.28 -6.50
CA LEU A 183 21.08 -9.98 -7.26
C LEU A 183 20.75 -9.10 -8.45
N ILE A 184 21.53 -8.05 -8.60
CA ILE A 184 21.45 -7.09 -9.71
C ILE A 184 22.82 -7.04 -10.36
N LEU A 185 22.85 -7.27 -11.67
CA LEU A 185 24.03 -7.21 -12.51
C LEU A 185 23.82 -6.11 -13.55
N GLU A 186 24.74 -5.17 -13.63
CA GLU A 186 24.71 -4.07 -14.60
C GLU A 186 26.02 -4.05 -15.40
N GLY A 187 25.91 -3.71 -16.68
CA GLY A 187 27.06 -3.55 -17.55
C GLY A 187 26.80 -2.50 -18.61
N ASP A 188 27.77 -1.63 -18.81
CA ASP A 188 27.75 -0.55 -19.78
C ASP A 188 28.95 -0.61 -20.73
N ALA A 189 28.72 -0.26 -21.99
CA ALA A 189 29.76 0.03 -22.98
C ALA A 189 29.63 1.49 -23.40
N THR A 190 30.75 2.24 -23.30
CA THR A 190 30.86 3.65 -23.62
C THR A 190 32.01 3.88 -24.60
N ASN A 191 32.22 5.13 -25.03
CA ASN A 191 33.38 5.51 -25.80
C ASN A 191 34.72 5.20 -25.09
N ASP A 192 34.72 5.22 -23.74
CA ASP A 192 35.92 5.06 -22.91
C ASP A 192 36.19 3.61 -22.51
N GLY A 193 35.27 2.68 -22.82
CA GLY A 193 35.43 1.27 -22.52
C GLY A 193 34.16 0.59 -21.97
N GLN A 194 34.37 -0.57 -21.37
CA GLN A 194 33.31 -1.34 -20.72
C GLN A 194 33.47 -1.26 -19.21
N GLN A 195 32.35 -1.18 -18.51
CA GLN A 195 32.29 -1.13 -17.05
C GLN A 195 31.11 -1.94 -16.56
N GLY A 196 31.17 -2.40 -15.31
CA GLY A 196 30.11 -3.22 -14.73
C GLY A 196 29.98 -3.00 -13.24
N ARG A 197 28.77 -3.20 -12.72
CA ARG A 197 28.44 -3.06 -11.30
C ARG A 197 27.53 -4.18 -10.84
N THR A 198 27.66 -4.56 -9.58
CA THR A 198 26.84 -5.60 -8.96
C THR A 198 26.27 -5.10 -7.65
N GLU A 199 25.01 -5.40 -7.40
CA GLU A 199 24.37 -5.25 -6.10
C GLU A 199 23.84 -6.59 -5.61
N LEU A 200 24.07 -6.88 -4.33
CA LEU A 200 23.56 -8.04 -3.64
C LEU A 200 22.83 -7.59 -2.38
N ARG A 201 21.64 -8.11 -2.19
CA ARG A 201 20.86 -7.97 -0.96
C ARG A 201 20.55 -9.35 -0.42
N ALA A 202 20.68 -9.53 0.89
CA ALA A 202 20.30 -10.76 1.55
C ALA A 202 19.56 -10.46 2.84
N ALA A 203 18.52 -11.24 3.13
CA ALA A 203 17.73 -11.08 4.35
C ALA A 203 17.25 -12.44 4.87
N GLY A 204 17.16 -12.54 6.20
CA GLY A 204 16.74 -13.75 6.90
C GLY A 204 16.76 -13.54 8.39
N ASP A 205 16.82 -14.62 9.19
CA ASP A 205 16.98 -14.54 10.63
C ASP A 205 18.42 -14.90 11.05
N LEU A 206 18.93 -14.15 12.03
CA LEU A 206 20.20 -14.40 12.72
C LEU A 206 20.05 -14.00 14.19
N LEU A 207 20.46 -14.86 15.10
CA LEU A 207 20.41 -14.63 16.56
C LEU A 207 19.01 -14.20 17.06
N PHE A 208 17.97 -14.84 16.54
CA PHE A 208 16.55 -14.52 16.85
C PHE A 208 16.13 -13.08 16.54
N ALA A 209 16.78 -12.47 15.52
CA ALA A 209 16.41 -11.19 14.93
C ALA A 209 16.46 -11.30 13.41
N GLY A 210 15.70 -10.48 12.70
CA GLY A 210 15.84 -10.37 11.25
C GLY A 210 17.15 -9.65 10.91
N TYR A 211 17.89 -10.13 9.91
CA TYR A 211 19.03 -9.40 9.36
C TYR A 211 18.77 -8.93 7.93
N GLN A 212 19.40 -7.84 7.58
CA GLN A 212 19.47 -7.31 6.22
C GLN A 212 20.93 -6.98 5.90
N LEU A 213 21.40 -7.51 4.78
CA LEU A 213 22.71 -7.25 4.22
C LEU A 213 22.56 -6.57 2.86
N TYR A 214 23.28 -5.51 2.63
CA TYR A 214 23.43 -4.85 1.34
C TYR A 214 24.89 -4.73 0.98
N LEU A 215 25.27 -5.17 -0.21
CA LEU A 215 26.61 -5.06 -0.78
C LEU A 215 26.49 -4.47 -2.19
N SER A 216 27.23 -3.41 -2.49
CA SER A 216 27.41 -2.94 -3.87
C SER A 216 28.87 -2.81 -4.25
N THR A 217 29.13 -2.91 -5.55
CA THR A 217 30.45 -2.65 -6.13
C THR A 217 30.48 -1.28 -6.82
N ASP A 218 31.67 -0.75 -7.04
CA ASP A 218 31.90 0.32 -8.02
C ASP A 218 31.83 -0.21 -9.46
N TYR A 219 32.06 0.64 -10.43
CA TYR A 219 32.02 0.28 -11.85
C TYR A 219 33.17 -0.64 -12.29
N ASP A 220 34.20 -0.79 -11.48
CA ASP A 220 35.31 -1.73 -11.67
C ASP A 220 35.09 -3.07 -10.90
N LEU A 221 33.88 -3.29 -10.41
CA LEU A 221 33.49 -4.47 -9.61
C LEU A 221 34.21 -4.60 -8.25
N HIS A 222 34.78 -3.51 -7.72
CA HIS A 222 35.32 -3.53 -6.36
C HIS A 222 34.20 -3.21 -5.34
N PRO A 223 34.16 -3.91 -4.22
CA PRO A 223 33.21 -3.61 -3.15
C PRO A 223 33.34 -2.14 -2.68
N SER A 224 32.25 -1.39 -2.79
CA SER A 224 32.22 0.06 -2.52
C SER A 224 31.26 0.44 -1.39
N ASN A 225 30.29 -0.38 -1.07
CA ASN A 225 29.36 -0.14 0.03
C ASN A 225 28.91 -1.46 0.65
N LEU A 226 28.96 -1.53 1.98
CA LEU A 226 28.50 -2.69 2.74
C LEU A 226 27.72 -2.20 3.95
N ARG A 227 26.46 -2.63 4.07
CA ARG A 227 25.59 -2.34 5.22
C ARG A 227 25.05 -3.63 5.79
N PHE A 228 24.97 -3.67 7.11
CA PHE A 228 24.42 -4.80 7.84
C PHE A 228 23.59 -4.31 9.03
N THR A 229 22.35 -4.76 9.10
CA THR A 229 21.41 -4.40 10.17
C THR A 229 20.78 -5.67 10.73
N LEU A 230 20.74 -5.78 12.05
CA LEU A 230 19.87 -6.69 12.80
C LEU A 230 18.65 -5.89 13.27
N ASP A 231 17.44 -6.37 12.98
CA ASP A 231 16.19 -5.69 13.28
C ASP A 231 15.14 -6.68 13.81
N ARG A 232 14.79 -6.57 15.08
CA ARG A 232 13.71 -7.35 15.67
C ARG A 232 12.48 -6.47 15.83
N ARG A 233 11.37 -6.90 15.25
CA ARG A 233 10.06 -6.24 15.32
C ARG A 233 9.07 -7.14 16.02
N ASP A 234 8.25 -6.56 16.88
CA ASP A 234 7.16 -7.24 17.56
C ASP A 234 5.87 -6.43 17.35
N PHE A 235 4.94 -7.00 16.60
CA PHE A 235 3.70 -6.30 16.24
C PHE A 235 2.67 -6.30 17.38
N GLN A 236 2.85 -7.15 18.37
CA GLN A 236 1.96 -7.26 19.54
C GLN A 236 2.52 -6.56 20.78
N GLY A 237 3.76 -6.09 20.70
CA GLY A 237 4.49 -5.48 21.82
C GLY A 237 5.16 -6.55 22.69
N GLY A 238 6.50 -6.46 22.78
CA GLY A 238 7.31 -7.31 23.63
C GLY A 238 7.42 -6.79 25.08
N PRO A 239 8.39 -7.28 25.86
CA PRO A 239 8.68 -6.73 27.19
C PRO A 239 8.89 -5.21 27.13
N LEU A 240 8.35 -4.46 28.09
CA LEU A 240 8.33 -2.99 28.12
C LEU A 240 7.58 -2.36 26.91
N ASP A 241 6.61 -3.07 26.35
CA ASP A 241 5.89 -2.67 25.13
C ASP A 241 6.81 -2.43 23.92
N LEU A 242 8.03 -2.97 23.93
CA LEU A 242 8.98 -2.81 22.83
C LEU A 242 8.43 -3.39 21.54
N THR A 243 8.35 -2.56 20.52
CA THR A 243 7.91 -2.93 19.18
C THR A 243 9.07 -3.12 18.20
N ARG A 244 10.21 -2.47 18.49
CA ARG A 244 11.38 -2.55 17.63
C ARG A 244 12.70 -2.41 18.39
N ILE A 245 13.65 -3.29 18.07
CA ILE A 245 15.06 -3.21 18.48
C ILE A 245 15.90 -3.42 17.23
N ALA A 246 16.83 -2.50 16.95
CA ALA A 246 17.73 -2.63 15.82
C ALA A 246 19.17 -2.32 16.21
N ALA A 247 20.12 -3.00 15.55
CA ALA A 247 21.55 -2.82 15.75
C ALA A 247 22.31 -2.95 14.42
N GLY A 248 23.45 -2.29 14.29
CA GLY A 248 24.23 -2.25 13.07
C GLY A 248 24.10 -0.90 12.36
N ASP A 249 23.86 -0.89 11.07
CA ASP A 249 23.61 0.35 10.32
C ASP A 249 22.15 0.80 10.55
N VAL A 250 21.96 1.70 11.49
CA VAL A 250 20.65 2.19 11.94
C VAL A 250 20.58 3.71 11.81
N SER A 251 19.46 4.29 12.21
CA SER A 251 19.27 5.75 12.24
C SER A 251 18.75 6.19 13.59
N THR A 252 19.19 7.36 14.08
CA THR A 252 18.58 7.99 15.25
C THR A 252 17.20 8.54 14.93
N PRO A 253 16.30 8.65 15.93
CA PRO A 253 15.09 9.45 15.76
C PRO A 253 15.47 10.94 15.66
N GLY A 254 14.77 11.68 14.78
CA GLY A 254 14.85 13.14 14.72
C GLY A 254 14.06 13.80 15.85
N LEU A 255 14.39 15.05 16.17
CA LEU A 255 13.59 15.90 17.07
C LEU A 255 12.78 16.91 16.27
N SER A 256 11.73 17.47 16.86
CA SER A 256 10.91 18.50 16.21
C SER A 256 11.66 19.81 15.93
N LEU A 257 12.68 20.09 16.70
CA LEU A 257 13.63 21.20 16.57
C LEU A 257 15.02 20.70 16.95
N GLY A 258 16.03 20.97 16.14
CA GLY A 258 17.44 20.63 16.38
C GLY A 258 17.93 19.49 15.48
N PRO A 259 18.31 18.31 16.00
CA PRO A 259 18.88 17.23 15.19
C PRO A 259 17.84 16.56 14.32
N ARG A 260 18.16 16.40 13.04
CA ARG A 260 17.43 15.53 12.12
C ARG A 260 17.77 14.06 12.35
N THR A 261 16.96 13.18 11.78
CA THR A 261 17.29 11.76 11.72
C THR A 261 18.60 11.54 10.96
N THR A 262 19.56 10.85 11.58
CA THR A 262 20.90 10.66 11.02
C THR A 262 21.21 9.16 10.95
N PRO A 263 21.72 8.63 9.82
CA PRO A 263 22.16 7.24 9.69
C PRO A 263 23.57 7.05 10.24
N GLY A 264 23.86 5.83 10.71
CA GLY A 264 25.19 5.46 11.20
C GLY A 264 25.19 4.08 11.84
N ARG A 265 26.36 3.60 12.27
CA ARG A 265 26.47 2.36 13.02
C ARG A 265 26.05 2.60 14.47
N GLY A 266 25.15 1.75 14.98
CA GLY A 266 24.68 1.95 16.34
C GLY A 266 23.56 1.03 16.77
N PHE A 267 22.72 1.56 17.65
CA PHE A 267 21.62 0.84 18.26
C PHE A 267 20.38 1.74 18.35
N PHE A 268 19.21 1.13 18.08
CA PHE A 268 17.92 1.80 18.12
C PHE A 268 16.90 0.93 18.85
N LEU A 269 16.04 1.54 19.65
CA LEU A 269 14.90 0.87 20.26
C LEU A 269 13.68 1.80 20.32
N SER A 270 12.48 1.19 20.23
CA SER A 270 11.22 1.91 20.17
C SER A 270 10.06 1.04 20.68
N ASN A 271 9.08 1.69 21.32
CA ASN A 271 7.78 1.09 21.58
C ASN A 271 6.66 1.73 20.74
N GLU A 272 7.01 2.56 19.76
CA GLU A 272 6.04 3.15 18.85
C GLU A 272 5.39 2.06 18.01
N PRO A 273 4.05 2.04 17.86
CA PRO A 273 3.38 1.05 17.05
C PRO A 273 3.89 1.07 15.61
N LEU A 274 4.28 -0.09 15.08
CA LEU A 274 4.87 -0.23 13.73
C LEU A 274 3.93 0.17 12.59
N GLN A 275 2.64 0.37 12.85
CA GLN A 275 1.61 0.71 11.87
C GLN A 275 1.12 2.14 11.92
N THR A 276 1.23 2.78 13.07
CA THR A 276 0.71 4.13 13.27
C THR A 276 1.84 5.10 13.01
N VAL A 277 1.79 5.75 11.87
CA VAL A 277 2.65 6.90 11.65
C VAL A 277 1.94 8.10 12.29
N ASN A 278 2.45 8.55 13.41
CA ASN A 278 1.92 9.69 14.14
C ASN A 278 2.42 10.97 13.47
N ILE A 279 1.79 11.34 12.35
CA ILE A 279 2.21 12.46 11.51
C ILE A 279 1.29 13.64 11.80
N PHE A 280 1.89 14.78 12.10
CA PHE A 280 1.16 16.03 12.20
C PHE A 280 1.08 16.76 10.83
N ASP A 281 2.23 17.03 10.21
CA ASP A 281 2.33 17.79 8.96
C ASP A 281 3.48 17.36 8.05
N ARG A 282 4.44 16.61 8.55
CA ARG A 282 5.67 16.22 7.85
C ARG A 282 5.98 14.75 8.05
N LEU A 283 6.47 14.14 7.00
CA LEU A 283 6.84 12.73 6.97
C LEU A 283 8.28 12.58 6.51
N ASP A 284 9.06 11.79 7.24
CA ASP A 284 10.33 11.28 6.75
C ASP A 284 10.11 9.94 6.05
N LEU A 285 10.51 9.86 4.80
CA LEU A 285 10.36 8.68 3.98
C LEU A 285 11.72 8.17 3.53
N ARG A 286 11.99 6.91 3.84
CA ARG A 286 13.22 6.22 3.49
C ARG A 286 12.91 4.90 2.85
N GLY A 287 13.81 4.48 2.01
CA GLY A 287 13.73 3.17 1.40
C GLY A 287 14.94 2.88 0.55
N GLU A 288 14.86 1.78 -0.15
CA GLU A 288 15.96 1.33 -0.96
C GLU A 288 15.88 1.91 -2.37
N LEU A 289 16.99 2.48 -2.79
CA LEU A 289 17.20 3.01 -4.13
C LEU A 289 18.42 2.31 -4.71
N PRO A 290 18.27 1.45 -5.72
CA PRO A 290 19.42 0.86 -6.40
C PRO A 290 20.33 1.95 -6.92
N ALA A 291 21.63 1.71 -6.90
CA ALA A 291 22.59 2.71 -7.36
C ALA A 291 22.35 3.07 -8.84
N GLY A 292 22.43 4.36 -9.17
CA GLY A 292 22.11 4.86 -10.51
C GLY A 292 20.62 4.98 -10.82
N TRP A 293 19.76 4.65 -9.88
CA TRP A 293 18.33 4.93 -9.99
C TRP A 293 18.00 6.31 -9.46
N ASP A 294 17.02 6.93 -10.08
CA ASP A 294 16.40 8.15 -9.59
C ASP A 294 15.04 7.82 -8.98
N VAL A 295 14.63 8.62 -8.02
CA VAL A 295 13.29 8.50 -7.44
C VAL A 295 12.63 9.86 -7.38
N GLU A 296 11.39 9.92 -7.84
CA GLU A 296 10.52 11.08 -7.71
C GLU A 296 9.45 10.80 -6.64
N LEU A 297 9.24 11.78 -5.80
CA LEU A 297 8.23 11.76 -4.76
C LEU A 297 7.06 12.65 -5.17
N TYR A 298 5.89 12.06 -5.26
CA TYR A 298 4.64 12.78 -5.46
C TYR A 298 3.79 12.71 -4.18
N VAL A 299 3.28 13.84 -3.75
CA VAL A 299 2.29 13.94 -2.66
C VAL A 299 0.99 14.43 -3.26
N ASN A 300 -0.07 13.62 -3.18
CA ASN A 300 -1.37 13.95 -3.76
C ASN A 300 -1.29 14.38 -5.24
N GLU A 301 -0.53 13.61 -6.04
CA GLU A 301 -0.24 13.84 -7.47
C GLU A 301 0.67 15.05 -7.77
N VAL A 302 1.21 15.69 -6.74
CA VAL A 302 2.13 16.83 -6.86
C VAL A 302 3.56 16.36 -6.65
N LEU A 303 4.47 16.63 -7.61
CA LEU A 303 5.89 16.33 -7.45
C LEU A 303 6.45 17.17 -6.29
N SER A 304 6.83 16.52 -5.22
CA SER A 304 7.28 17.15 -3.97
C SER A 304 8.78 17.00 -3.73
N GLY A 305 9.43 16.15 -4.49
CA GLY A 305 10.87 15.95 -4.39
C GLY A 305 11.38 14.97 -5.43
N SER A 306 12.67 15.05 -5.72
CA SER A 306 13.39 14.06 -6.51
C SER A 306 14.77 13.83 -5.92
N GLN A 307 15.25 12.62 -6.01
CA GLN A 307 16.60 12.24 -5.59
C GLN A 307 17.24 11.38 -6.66
N ALA A 308 18.39 11.84 -7.15
CA ALA A 308 19.25 11.01 -7.98
C ALA A 308 19.96 9.96 -7.12
N GLY A 309 20.19 8.78 -7.66
CA GLY A 309 20.76 7.64 -6.94
C GLY A 309 22.11 7.98 -6.34
N SER A 310 22.15 8.21 -5.04
CA SER A 310 23.38 8.21 -4.28
C SER A 310 23.91 6.78 -4.18
N GLY A 311 25.19 6.56 -4.36
CA GLY A 311 25.80 5.22 -4.36
C GLY A 311 25.63 4.39 -3.08
N ASN A 312 24.88 4.89 -2.07
CA ASN A 312 24.60 4.22 -0.81
C ASN A 312 23.39 3.27 -0.82
N GLY A 313 22.69 3.15 -1.96
CA GLY A 313 21.55 2.23 -2.11
C GLY A 313 20.29 2.62 -1.35
N LEU A 314 20.17 3.87 -0.89
CA LEU A 314 19.00 4.39 -0.17
C LEU A 314 18.49 5.67 -0.81
N TYR A 315 17.18 5.88 -0.74
CA TYR A 315 16.59 7.20 -0.85
C TYR A 315 16.15 7.69 0.52
N GLU A 316 16.24 8.99 0.74
CA GLU A 316 15.80 9.66 1.93
C GLU A 316 15.13 10.98 1.57
N PHE A 317 13.83 11.06 1.79
CA PHE A 317 13.10 12.30 1.75
C PHE A 317 12.78 12.71 3.18
N HIS A 318 13.29 13.85 3.57
CA HIS A 318 13.06 14.41 4.90
C HIS A 318 11.95 15.44 4.84
N GLU A 319 11.17 15.50 5.92
CA GLU A 319 10.16 16.52 6.14
C GLU A 319 9.19 16.71 4.96
N ILE A 320 8.78 15.58 4.35
CA ILE A 320 7.79 15.59 3.29
C ILE A 320 6.54 16.27 3.81
N PRO A 321 6.13 17.36 3.18
CA PRO A 321 4.99 18.11 3.63
C PRO A 321 3.69 17.43 3.24
N LEU A 322 2.83 17.19 4.22
CA LEU A 322 1.53 16.55 4.05
C LEU A 322 0.40 17.54 4.26
N ILE A 323 -0.74 17.28 3.64
CA ILE A 323 -1.98 18.01 3.91
C ILE A 323 -2.76 17.35 5.05
N TYR A 324 -3.62 18.10 5.72
CA TYR A 324 -4.54 17.54 6.71
C TYR A 324 -5.53 16.56 6.05
N GLY A 325 -5.70 15.40 6.67
CA GLY A 325 -6.53 14.32 6.13
C GLY A 325 -5.72 13.26 5.38
N LYS A 326 -6.33 12.62 4.39
CA LYS A 326 -5.71 11.55 3.60
C LYS A 326 -4.69 12.11 2.62
N ASN A 327 -3.48 11.56 2.68
CA ASN A 327 -2.41 11.83 1.74
C ASN A 327 -2.06 10.56 0.98
N VAL A 328 -1.92 10.67 -0.32
CA VAL A 328 -1.42 9.61 -1.20
C VAL A 328 -0.01 9.99 -1.61
N ILE A 329 0.95 9.22 -1.14
CA ILE A 329 2.36 9.36 -1.52
C ILE A 329 2.65 8.35 -2.59
N ARG A 330 3.15 8.84 -3.72
CA ARG A 330 3.57 8.03 -4.85
C ARG A 330 5.06 8.25 -5.07
N LEU A 331 5.82 7.16 -5.03
CA LEU A 331 7.22 7.14 -5.38
C LEU A 331 7.36 6.52 -6.76
N ARG A 332 7.95 7.25 -7.69
CA ARG A 332 8.32 6.75 -9.00
C ARG A 332 9.82 6.60 -9.09
N PHE A 333 10.25 5.41 -9.35
CA PHE A 333 11.65 5.06 -9.49
C PHE A 333 11.97 4.90 -10.97
N TYR A 334 13.06 5.49 -11.39
CA TYR A 334 13.56 5.42 -12.75
C TYR A 334 14.96 4.82 -12.72
N GLY A 335 15.10 3.68 -13.36
CA GLY A 335 16.40 3.03 -13.52
C GLY A 335 17.20 3.59 -14.67
N PRO A 336 18.54 3.46 -14.63
CA PRO A 336 19.47 4.00 -15.64
C PRO A 336 19.25 3.40 -17.02
N HIS A 337 18.59 2.27 -17.11
CA HIS A 337 18.32 1.56 -18.36
C HIS A 337 16.83 1.66 -18.78
N GLY A 338 16.10 2.65 -18.25
CA GLY A 338 14.71 2.92 -18.60
C GLY A 338 13.67 2.13 -17.82
N GLU A 339 14.08 1.43 -16.78
CA GLU A 339 13.16 0.76 -15.85
C GLU A 339 12.30 1.78 -15.12
N GLN A 340 11.08 1.39 -14.84
CA GLN A 340 10.17 2.15 -14.00
C GLN A 340 9.54 1.25 -12.94
N ARG A 341 9.48 1.75 -11.72
CA ARG A 341 8.76 1.15 -10.60
C ARG A 341 7.97 2.23 -9.91
N GLU A 342 6.77 1.90 -9.49
CA GLU A 342 5.93 2.80 -8.72
C GLU A 342 5.55 2.14 -7.39
N GLU A 343 5.60 2.92 -6.32
CA GLU A 343 5.10 2.54 -5.00
C GLU A 343 4.10 3.59 -4.55
N VAL A 344 2.92 3.16 -4.11
CA VAL A 344 1.91 4.04 -3.56
C VAL A 344 1.70 3.73 -2.09
N ARG A 345 1.74 4.76 -1.25
CA ARG A 345 1.51 4.68 0.19
C ARG A 345 0.47 5.69 0.60
N GLN A 346 -0.39 5.33 1.53
CA GLN A 346 -1.42 6.24 2.04
C GLN A 346 -1.15 6.57 3.49
N TYR A 347 -1.21 7.86 3.80
CA TYR A 347 -1.02 8.37 5.15
C TYR A 347 -2.20 9.24 5.54
N LEU A 348 -2.71 9.02 6.74
CA LEU A 348 -3.73 9.88 7.32
C LEU A 348 -3.06 10.85 8.27
N VAL A 349 -3.05 12.13 7.92
CA VAL A 349 -2.63 13.20 8.81
C VAL A 349 -3.81 13.57 9.69
N ALA A 350 -3.71 13.23 10.95
CA ALA A 350 -4.63 13.62 12.02
C ALA A 350 -3.87 14.48 13.03
N GLY A 351 -4.52 14.82 14.12
CA GLY A 351 -3.92 15.76 15.10
C GLY A 351 -2.66 15.31 15.83
N GLY A 352 -2.08 14.16 15.53
CA GLY A 352 -0.87 13.67 16.19
C GLY A 352 -1.07 13.32 17.66
N GLN A 353 -2.32 13.14 18.12
CA GLN A 353 -2.61 12.80 19.51
C GLN A 353 -2.45 11.29 19.75
N LEU A 354 -1.86 10.99 20.90
CA LEU A 354 -1.81 9.63 21.43
C LEU A 354 -3.07 9.33 22.25
N PRO A 355 -3.53 8.08 22.28
CA PRO A 355 -4.57 7.66 23.21
C PRO A 355 -4.22 8.03 24.64
N THR A 356 -5.22 8.39 25.44
CA THR A 356 -5.04 8.76 26.84
C THR A 356 -4.31 7.66 27.62
N GLY A 357 -3.24 8.04 28.36
CA GLY A 357 -2.40 7.12 29.12
C GLY A 357 -1.36 6.37 28.30
N LYS A 358 -1.38 6.47 26.95
CA LYS A 358 -0.35 5.83 26.11
C LYS A 358 0.95 6.62 26.20
N PHE A 359 2.04 5.89 26.50
CA PHE A 359 3.41 6.40 26.52
C PHE A 359 4.18 5.79 25.36
N ILE A 360 4.84 6.62 24.56
CA ILE A 360 5.75 6.18 23.48
C ILE A 360 7.15 6.71 23.73
N TYR A 361 8.15 5.95 23.28
CA TYR A 361 9.55 6.37 23.30
C TYR A 361 10.32 5.81 22.11
N ASN A 362 11.28 6.59 21.62
CA ASN A 362 12.25 6.20 20.61
C ASN A 362 13.63 6.62 21.12
N LEU A 363 14.58 5.69 21.15
CA LEU A 363 15.93 5.92 21.62
C LEU A 363 16.92 5.44 20.57
N GLY A 364 17.93 6.24 20.27
CA GLY A 364 18.98 5.89 19.31
C GLY A 364 20.33 6.39 19.76
N ILE A 365 21.35 5.58 19.55
CA ILE A 365 22.76 5.92 19.73
C ILE A 365 23.55 5.40 18.56
N LEU A 366 24.37 6.24 17.94
CA LEU A 366 25.18 5.86 16.80
C LEU A 366 26.47 6.68 16.68
N ALA A 367 27.40 6.15 15.90
CA ALA A 367 28.53 6.90 15.38
C ALA A 367 28.12 7.47 14.02
N ASP A 368 27.97 8.78 13.97
CA ASP A 368 27.48 9.52 12.81
C ASP A 368 28.35 9.32 11.57
N GLY A 369 27.67 9.11 10.44
CA GLY A 369 28.30 8.99 9.11
C GLY A 369 29.27 7.81 8.94
N ARG A 370 29.27 6.83 9.88
CA ARG A 370 30.16 5.67 9.82
C ARG A 370 29.34 4.38 9.63
N PRO A 371 29.59 3.63 8.56
CA PRO A 371 29.01 2.30 8.40
C PRO A 371 29.59 1.32 9.44
N LEU A 372 28.84 0.25 9.73
CA LEU A 372 29.30 -0.81 10.64
C LEU A 372 30.61 -1.43 10.14
N ILE A 373 30.66 -1.71 8.84
CA ILE A 373 31.83 -2.25 8.15
C ILE A 373 32.32 -1.23 7.13
N HIS A 374 33.54 -0.72 7.36
CA HIS A 374 34.16 0.25 6.46
C HIS A 374 34.98 -0.47 5.39
N LEU A 375 34.69 -0.17 4.14
CA LEU A 375 35.43 -0.67 2.98
C LEU A 375 36.48 0.36 2.54
N ALA A 376 37.60 -0.12 1.98
CA ALA A 376 38.69 0.75 1.54
C ALA A 376 38.29 1.75 0.42
N ARG A 377 37.25 1.42 -0.36
CA ARG A 377 36.70 2.23 -1.45
C ARG A 377 35.25 2.65 -1.16
N ASP A 378 34.92 2.89 0.11
CA ASP A 378 33.60 3.32 0.52
C ASP A 378 33.25 4.66 -0.16
N GLN A 379 32.20 4.64 -0.98
CA GLN A 379 31.67 5.81 -1.68
C GLN A 379 30.51 6.47 -0.90
N SER A 380 30.20 6.00 0.29
CA SER A 380 29.17 6.62 1.13
C SER A 380 29.54 8.09 1.38
N PRO A 381 28.63 9.03 1.13
CA PRO A 381 28.90 10.43 1.38
C PRO A 381 29.21 10.61 2.87
N ARG A 382 30.44 11.01 3.18
CA ARG A 382 30.79 11.43 4.53
C ARG A 382 30.06 12.72 4.80
N VAL A 383 29.31 12.77 5.85
CA VAL A 383 28.87 14.05 6.38
C VAL A 383 30.10 14.65 7.04
N ASP A 384 30.69 15.66 6.42
CA ASP A 384 31.90 16.32 6.93
C ASP A 384 31.70 16.78 8.37
N GLY A 385 32.71 16.54 9.23
CA GLY A 385 32.73 17.05 10.60
C GLY A 385 32.13 16.13 11.69
N THR A 386 31.82 14.84 11.41
CA THR A 386 31.06 13.98 12.32
C THR A 386 31.86 12.84 12.92
N ASP A 387 32.93 13.14 13.66
CA ASP A 387 33.74 12.11 14.34
C ASP A 387 33.21 11.72 15.74
N GLY A 388 31.94 11.96 16.03
CA GLY A 388 31.35 11.79 17.35
C GLY A 388 30.30 10.71 17.48
N VAL A 389 30.06 10.28 18.71
CA VAL A 389 28.87 9.51 19.07
C VAL A 389 27.70 10.48 19.19
N GLN A 390 26.62 10.19 18.46
CA GLN A 390 25.34 10.88 18.58
C GLN A 390 24.36 10.03 19.36
N TYR A 391 23.54 10.68 20.16
CA TYR A 391 22.37 10.06 20.77
C TYR A 391 21.17 10.95 20.55
N SER A 392 20.01 10.32 20.43
CA SER A 392 18.73 11.01 20.35
C SER A 392 17.66 10.16 21.03
N ALA A 393 16.84 10.85 21.80
CA ALA A 393 15.69 10.26 22.47
C ALA A 393 14.49 11.16 22.29
N ASN A 394 13.34 10.60 21.93
CA ASN A 394 12.07 11.30 21.99
C ASN A 394 11.04 10.47 22.74
N ILE A 395 10.13 11.15 23.42
CA ILE A 395 9.03 10.57 24.20
C ILE A 395 7.73 11.31 23.87
N GLY A 396 6.62 10.59 24.00
CA GLY A 396 5.29 11.15 23.89
C GLY A 396 4.35 10.54 24.91
N TYR A 397 3.45 11.36 25.48
CA TYR A 397 2.46 10.92 26.46
C TYR A 397 1.09 11.51 26.15
N GLY A 398 0.09 10.65 25.97
CA GLY A 398 -1.31 11.03 25.81
C GLY A 398 -1.92 11.43 27.15
N VAL A 399 -2.07 12.74 27.40
CA VAL A 399 -2.65 13.26 28.63
C VAL A 399 -4.17 13.14 28.62
N SER A 400 -4.76 13.42 27.47
CA SER A 400 -6.22 13.35 27.25
C SER A 400 -6.48 13.07 25.75
N PRO A 401 -7.73 12.78 25.34
CA PRO A 401 -8.03 12.55 23.92
C PRO A 401 -7.69 13.73 23.00
N TRP A 402 -7.53 14.93 23.56
CA TRP A 402 -7.24 16.15 22.81
C TRP A 402 -5.86 16.76 23.13
N LEU A 403 -5.05 16.15 24.01
CA LEU A 403 -3.73 16.68 24.39
C LEU A 403 -2.68 15.57 24.51
N THR A 404 -1.62 15.67 23.73
CA THR A 404 -0.39 14.90 23.87
C THR A 404 0.78 15.83 24.20
N LEU A 405 1.56 15.48 25.20
CA LEU A 405 2.83 16.12 25.48
C LEU A 405 3.97 15.31 24.85
N THR A 406 4.94 16.00 24.30
CA THR A 406 6.16 15.42 23.72
C THR A 406 7.39 16.01 24.37
N GLY A 407 8.47 15.24 24.41
CA GLY A 407 9.76 15.71 24.86
C GLY A 407 10.87 14.97 24.15
N GLY A 408 12.02 15.60 24.04
CA GLY A 408 13.15 14.98 23.39
C GLY A 408 14.47 15.58 23.80
N MET A 409 15.53 14.83 23.58
CA MET A 409 16.90 15.29 23.77
C MET A 409 17.82 14.60 22.77
N GLY A 410 18.87 15.28 22.37
CA GLY A 410 19.82 14.68 21.45
C GLY A 410 21.08 15.50 21.29
N THR A 411 22.07 14.88 20.67
CA THR A 411 23.31 15.55 20.26
C THR A 411 23.43 15.52 18.73
N TYR A 412 23.97 16.61 18.19
CA TYR A 412 24.28 16.74 16.78
C TYR A 412 25.49 17.66 16.60
N GLN A 413 26.05 17.69 15.41
CA GLN A 413 27.27 18.44 15.15
C GLN A 413 27.11 19.32 13.89
N PRO A 414 26.48 20.50 14.02
CA PRO A 414 26.51 21.47 12.94
C PRO A 414 27.88 22.13 12.86
N ALA A 415 28.53 22.07 11.69
CA ALA A 415 29.79 22.79 11.41
C ALA A 415 30.85 22.65 12.53
N ASP A 416 31.38 21.48 12.76
CA ASP A 416 32.50 21.15 13.68
C ASP A 416 32.26 21.33 15.19
N LYS A 417 31.05 21.68 15.62
CA LYS A 417 30.74 21.87 17.02
C LYS A 417 29.63 20.98 17.50
N LYS A 418 29.95 20.07 18.43
CA LYS A 418 28.95 19.23 19.07
C LYS A 418 28.03 20.05 19.95
N LEU A 419 26.72 19.96 19.75
CA LEU A 419 25.69 20.59 20.54
C LEU A 419 24.81 19.53 21.22
N PHE A 420 24.32 19.83 22.41
CA PHE A 420 23.23 19.10 23.05
C PHE A 420 21.97 19.94 23.00
N VAL A 421 20.86 19.33 22.60
CA VAL A 421 19.53 19.97 22.54
C VAL A 421 18.54 19.20 23.36
N ALA A 422 17.70 19.93 24.08
CA ALA A 422 16.49 19.43 24.72
C ALA A 422 15.28 20.17 24.15
N ASN A 423 14.20 19.44 23.84
CA ASN A 423 12.94 20.01 23.38
C ASN A 423 11.74 19.52 24.19
N ILE A 424 10.68 20.31 24.18
CA ILE A 424 9.38 20.00 24.74
C ILE A 424 8.31 20.47 23.78
N GLY A 425 7.23 19.73 23.68
CA GLY A 425 6.14 20.08 22.76
C GLY A 425 4.76 19.66 23.25
N ALA A 426 3.76 20.20 22.61
CA ALA A 426 2.37 19.86 22.82
C ALA A 426 1.66 19.69 21.45
N ARG A 427 0.80 18.70 21.38
CA ARG A 427 -0.09 18.41 20.26
C ARG A 427 -1.52 18.48 20.77
N THR A 428 -2.35 19.33 20.16
CA THR A 428 -3.73 19.50 20.61
C THR A 428 -4.65 19.76 19.42
N THR A 429 -5.95 19.67 19.65
CA THR A 429 -6.98 20.01 18.64
C THR A 429 -7.84 21.16 19.14
N LEU A 430 -8.20 22.05 18.21
CA LEU A 430 -9.16 23.14 18.43
C LEU A 430 -10.24 23.08 17.35
N GLY A 431 -11.36 22.47 17.67
CA GLY A 431 -12.39 22.15 16.69
C GLY A 431 -11.81 21.24 15.58
N PRO A 432 -11.94 21.61 14.29
CA PRO A 432 -11.40 20.81 13.20
C PRO A 432 -9.90 21.03 12.93
N TYR A 433 -9.26 21.90 13.71
CA TYR A 433 -7.85 22.24 13.53
C TYR A 433 -6.96 21.50 14.52
N SER A 434 -5.85 20.98 14.02
CA SER A 434 -4.76 20.41 14.81
C SER A 434 -3.69 21.47 15.03
N LEU A 435 -3.18 21.56 16.27
CA LEU A 435 -2.18 22.52 16.69
C LEU A 435 -0.96 21.78 17.24
N GLN A 436 0.22 22.24 16.85
CA GLN A 436 1.50 21.80 17.37
C GLN A 436 2.28 23.01 17.89
N LEU A 437 2.83 22.85 19.10
CA LEU A 437 3.72 23.84 19.71
C LEU A 437 4.97 23.11 20.18
N ASP A 438 6.15 23.64 19.86
CA ASP A 438 7.44 23.09 20.27
C ASP A 438 8.35 24.21 20.75
N GLY A 439 9.15 23.91 21.78
CA GLY A 439 10.24 24.75 22.26
C GLY A 439 11.50 23.93 22.44
N ALA A 440 12.65 24.49 22.11
CA ALA A 440 13.95 23.84 22.27
C ALA A 440 14.99 24.78 22.86
N LEU A 441 15.95 24.18 23.59
CA LEU A 441 17.10 24.85 24.16
C LEU A 441 18.35 24.01 23.85
N ASP A 442 19.47 24.69 23.54
CA ASP A 442 20.75 24.04 23.41
C ASP A 442 21.69 24.38 24.57
N ASP A 443 22.80 23.65 24.68
CA ASP A 443 23.81 23.84 25.76
C ASP A 443 24.64 25.13 25.63
N ARG A 444 24.39 25.95 24.59
CA ARG A 444 24.99 27.26 24.36
C ARG A 444 24.02 28.42 24.57
N GLN A 445 22.88 28.14 25.21
CA GLN A 445 21.82 29.11 25.44
C GLN A 445 21.04 29.49 24.18
N GLY A 446 21.29 28.82 23.03
CA GLY A 446 20.45 28.91 21.84
C GLY A 446 19.04 28.40 22.15
N ARG A 447 18.04 29.06 21.63
CA ARG A 447 16.62 28.74 21.85
C ARG A 447 15.84 28.79 20.58
N ALA A 448 14.83 27.90 20.46
CA ALA A 448 13.91 27.94 19.36
C ALA A 448 12.48 27.68 19.84
N VAL A 449 11.53 28.28 19.15
CA VAL A 449 10.12 28.00 19.33
C VAL A 449 9.47 27.81 17.97
N SER A 450 8.53 26.87 17.85
CA SER A 450 7.74 26.70 16.65
C SER A 450 6.27 26.47 16.98
N ALA A 451 5.41 26.94 16.12
CA ALA A 451 3.97 26.73 16.16
C ALA A 451 3.49 26.31 14.77
N ALA A 452 2.63 25.29 14.72
CA ALA A 452 2.00 24.86 13.47
C ALA A 452 0.51 24.60 13.68
N ILE A 453 -0.26 24.86 12.63
CA ILE A 453 -1.70 24.60 12.54
C ILE A 453 -2.00 23.87 11.23
N ALA A 454 -2.86 22.86 11.32
CA ALA A 454 -3.34 22.12 10.17
C ALA A 454 -4.85 21.87 10.27
N GLY A 455 -5.57 21.99 9.16
CA GLY A 455 -7.02 21.74 9.14
C GLY A 455 -7.70 22.07 7.83
N PRO A 456 -9.03 21.96 7.76
CA PRO A 456 -9.80 22.29 6.57
C PRO A 456 -9.80 23.80 6.31
N PHE A 457 -9.74 24.19 5.01
CA PHE A 457 -9.75 25.58 4.59
C PHE A 457 -10.42 25.72 3.21
N LEU A 458 -11.51 26.49 3.11
CA LEU A 458 -12.23 26.77 1.86
C LEU A 458 -12.57 25.56 0.99
N GLY A 459 -12.93 24.44 1.62
CA GLY A 459 -13.21 23.18 0.91
C GLY A 459 -11.97 22.36 0.53
N GLY A 460 -10.80 22.80 0.94
CA GLY A 460 -9.52 22.10 0.87
C GLY A 460 -8.87 22.01 2.24
N SER A 461 -7.54 22.14 2.31
CA SER A 461 -6.76 22.10 3.54
C SER A 461 -5.71 23.19 3.59
N VAL A 462 -5.36 23.61 4.80
CA VAL A 462 -4.26 24.52 5.09
C VAL A 462 -3.34 23.88 6.14
N VAL A 463 -2.03 24.06 5.94
CA VAL A 463 -1.00 23.84 6.94
C VAL A 463 -0.16 25.11 7.00
N ALA A 464 0.00 25.67 8.18
CA ALA A 464 0.86 26.82 8.40
C ALA A 464 1.81 26.53 9.57
N ARG A 465 3.08 26.84 9.41
CA ARG A 465 4.12 26.70 10.42
C ARG A 465 4.91 28.00 10.52
N HIS A 466 5.27 28.33 11.74
CA HIS A 466 6.13 29.44 12.04
C HIS A 466 7.13 29.05 13.11
N ALA A 467 8.40 29.37 12.89
CA ALA A 467 9.49 29.09 13.83
C ALA A 467 10.40 30.33 14.00
N GLU A 468 10.80 30.59 15.23
CA GLU A 468 11.77 31.62 15.61
C GLU A 468 12.98 30.95 16.27
N TYR A 469 14.18 31.34 15.84
CA TYR A 469 15.45 30.81 16.32
C TYR A 469 16.26 31.97 16.91
N GLY A 470 16.59 31.88 18.18
CA GLY A 470 17.32 32.90 18.94
C GLY A 470 18.69 32.42 19.41
N ASP A 471 19.56 33.37 19.70
CA ASP A 471 20.85 33.19 20.37
C ASP A 471 21.78 32.15 19.68
N GLY A 472 21.68 32.06 18.37
CA GLY A 472 22.52 31.18 17.54
C GLY A 472 22.08 29.72 17.54
N PHE A 473 20.84 29.39 17.91
CA PHE A 473 20.29 28.06 17.73
C PHE A 473 20.36 27.62 16.28
N ILE A 474 20.81 26.37 16.05
CA ILE A 474 20.93 25.79 14.70
C ILE A 474 19.98 24.59 14.61
N ASP A 475 18.98 24.70 13.76
CA ASP A 475 18.06 23.63 13.45
C ASP A 475 18.52 22.89 12.17
N GLN A 476 18.89 21.62 12.28
CA GLN A 476 19.31 20.83 11.11
C GLN A 476 18.18 20.56 10.13
N THR A 477 16.93 20.61 10.57
CA THR A 477 15.77 20.36 9.73
C THR A 477 15.45 21.55 8.82
N ALA A 478 15.84 22.75 9.26
CA ALA A 478 15.51 24.03 8.60
C ALA A 478 16.66 24.62 7.76
N ILE A 479 17.80 23.91 7.63
CA ILE A 479 18.98 24.49 6.98
C ILE A 479 18.93 24.30 5.45
N GLY A 480 18.52 25.32 4.74
CA GLY A 480 18.84 25.49 3.32
C GLY A 480 20.29 25.98 3.15
N GLY A 481 21.20 25.12 2.73
CA GLY A 481 22.55 25.52 2.32
C GLY A 481 23.54 25.85 3.45
N GLY A 482 23.38 25.32 4.67
CA GLY A 482 24.39 25.41 5.73
C GLY A 482 24.42 26.73 6.49
N ARG A 483 23.42 27.60 6.35
CA ARG A 483 23.30 28.88 7.09
C ARG A 483 22.23 28.77 8.18
N ALA A 484 22.54 29.30 9.37
CA ALA A 484 21.59 29.36 10.48
C ALA A 484 20.41 30.30 10.15
N LEU A 485 19.19 29.88 10.50
CA LEU A 485 17.97 30.67 10.38
C LEU A 485 17.75 31.50 11.65
N ARG A 486 17.13 32.66 11.49
CA ARG A 486 16.54 33.46 12.55
C ARG A 486 15.03 33.22 12.64
N ARG A 487 14.38 33.01 11.47
CA ARG A 487 12.93 32.82 11.37
C ARG A 487 12.62 31.97 10.15
N SER A 488 11.60 31.13 10.26
CA SER A 488 11.01 30.39 9.14
C SER A 488 9.50 30.46 9.22
N THR A 489 8.84 30.74 8.07
CA THR A 489 7.39 30.73 7.97
C THR A 489 6.99 30.00 6.70
N GLU A 490 6.25 28.93 6.84
CA GLU A 490 5.72 28.14 5.74
C GLU A 490 4.19 28.16 5.77
N VAL A 491 3.56 28.37 4.63
CA VAL A 491 2.10 28.22 4.46
C VAL A 491 1.82 27.38 3.22
N ARG A 492 1.10 26.31 3.41
CA ARG A 492 0.63 25.44 2.34
C ARG A 492 -0.87 25.43 2.28
N ILE A 493 -1.42 25.63 1.09
CA ILE A 493 -2.85 25.55 0.79
C ILE A 493 -3.03 24.53 -0.32
N SER A 494 -3.90 23.56 -0.12
CA SER A 494 -4.27 22.58 -1.13
C SER A 494 -5.78 22.58 -1.31
N GLN A 495 -6.24 22.65 -2.55
CA GLN A 495 -7.65 22.73 -2.88
C GLN A 495 -7.97 21.96 -4.16
N LEU A 496 -9.13 21.33 -4.20
CA LEU A 496 -9.64 20.69 -5.40
C LEU A 496 -10.73 21.57 -6.02
N ILE A 497 -10.43 22.22 -7.14
CA ILE A 497 -11.40 23.00 -7.90
C ILE A 497 -12.11 22.09 -8.91
N ARG A 498 -13.43 22.06 -8.85
CA ARG A 498 -14.28 21.33 -9.78
C ARG A 498 -15.06 22.29 -10.66
N MET A 499 -14.87 22.21 -11.98
CA MET A 499 -15.58 23.01 -12.98
C MET A 499 -16.24 22.06 -14.00
N GLY A 500 -17.48 21.68 -13.76
CA GLY A 500 -18.18 20.70 -14.58
C GLY A 500 -17.48 19.33 -14.55
N LYS A 501 -16.97 18.90 -15.72
CA LYS A 501 -16.20 17.63 -15.83
C LYS A 501 -14.72 17.78 -15.52
N LEU A 502 -14.22 18.99 -15.35
CA LEU A 502 -12.82 19.29 -15.08
C LEU A 502 -12.57 19.33 -13.58
N SER A 503 -11.61 18.53 -13.11
CA SER A 503 -11.13 18.51 -11.74
C SER A 503 -9.68 18.97 -11.73
N MET A 504 -9.42 20.06 -11.00
CA MET A 504 -8.10 20.69 -10.89
C MET A 504 -7.64 20.71 -9.43
N PRO A 505 -6.74 19.82 -9.00
CA PRO A 505 -6.02 20.01 -7.76
C PRO A 505 -5.06 21.19 -7.88
N ILE A 506 -5.12 22.11 -6.93
CA ILE A 506 -4.21 23.25 -6.82
C ILE A 506 -3.46 23.14 -5.51
N SER A 507 -2.14 23.25 -5.55
CA SER A 507 -1.27 23.34 -4.37
C SER A 507 -0.47 24.64 -4.44
N LEU A 508 -0.53 25.42 -3.36
CA LEU A 508 0.25 26.63 -3.17
C LEU A 508 1.12 26.45 -1.94
N LEU A 509 2.42 26.60 -2.10
CA LEU A 509 3.41 26.63 -1.01
C LEU A 509 4.05 28.01 -0.99
N LEU A 510 4.07 28.63 0.15
CA LEU A 510 4.73 29.92 0.41
C LEU A 510 5.73 29.72 1.54
N ASP A 511 7.00 30.03 1.29
CA ASP A 511 8.06 29.98 2.29
C ASP A 511 8.75 31.32 2.41
N GLN A 512 8.91 31.76 3.64
CA GLN A 512 9.72 32.92 3.99
C GLN A 512 10.69 32.55 5.09
N ASP A 513 11.95 32.54 4.76
CA ASP A 513 13.04 32.37 5.70
C ASP A 513 13.82 33.66 5.89
N ILE A 514 14.27 33.89 7.10
CA ILE A 514 15.20 34.97 7.43
C ILE A 514 16.46 34.34 8.02
N LEU A 515 17.59 34.51 7.37
CA LEU A 515 18.86 34.02 7.85
C LEU A 515 19.33 34.77 9.10
N SER A 516 20.29 34.21 9.83
CA SER A 516 20.86 34.83 11.03
C SER A 516 21.51 36.20 10.75
N ASP A 517 21.98 36.45 9.53
CA ASP A 517 22.51 37.76 9.07
C ASP A 517 21.41 38.76 8.66
N GLY A 518 20.13 38.37 8.76
CA GLY A 518 18.99 39.17 8.39
C GLY A 518 18.59 39.08 6.92
N THR A 519 19.28 38.28 6.10
CA THR A 519 18.96 38.11 4.66
C THR A 519 17.64 37.36 4.49
N PRO A 520 16.62 37.92 3.82
CA PRO A 520 15.36 37.24 3.55
C PRO A 520 15.51 36.30 2.35
N LEU A 521 14.92 35.13 2.49
CA LEU A 521 14.69 34.14 1.44
C LEU A 521 13.17 34.05 1.26
N LEU A 522 12.69 34.23 0.05
CA LEU A 522 11.29 34.10 -0.28
C LEU A 522 11.13 33.11 -1.41
N SER A 523 10.31 32.07 -1.21
CA SER A 523 9.88 31.17 -2.25
C SER A 523 8.38 31.02 -2.30
N ALA A 524 7.83 30.85 -3.50
CA ALA A 524 6.43 30.55 -3.72
C ALA A 524 6.31 29.53 -4.85
N HIS A 525 5.60 28.45 -4.58
CA HIS A 525 5.36 27.40 -5.55
C HIS A 525 3.88 27.18 -5.76
N LEU A 526 3.41 27.39 -6.98
CA LEU A 526 2.06 27.08 -7.41
C LEU A 526 2.10 25.87 -8.34
N GLN A 527 1.31 24.86 -8.06
CA GLN A 527 1.21 23.70 -8.93
C GLN A 527 -0.25 23.32 -9.15
N THR A 528 -0.57 22.94 -10.37
CA THR A 528 -1.88 22.42 -10.75
C THR A 528 -1.77 21.35 -11.81
N THR A 529 -2.74 20.48 -11.86
CA THR A 529 -2.86 19.43 -12.87
C THR A 529 -4.25 19.43 -13.45
N MET A 530 -4.38 19.29 -14.75
CA MET A 530 -5.64 19.24 -15.48
C MET A 530 -5.68 17.97 -16.33
N GLY A 531 -6.77 17.20 -16.25
CA GLY A 531 -6.99 16.02 -17.09
C GLY A 531 -8.21 16.24 -17.99
N TRP A 532 -8.10 15.88 -19.25
CA TRP A 532 -9.23 15.91 -20.19
C TRP A 532 -9.07 14.83 -21.27
N GLY A 533 -10.10 14.02 -21.47
CA GLY A 533 -10.05 12.93 -22.46
C GLY A 533 -8.82 12.03 -22.25
N GLY A 534 -8.05 11.79 -23.27
CA GLY A 534 -6.78 11.03 -23.21
C GLY A 534 -5.55 11.90 -22.90
N ALA A 535 -5.69 13.09 -22.28
CA ALA A 535 -4.57 13.99 -22.01
C ALA A 535 -4.54 14.47 -20.56
N ARG A 536 -3.34 14.74 -20.04
CA ARG A 536 -3.10 15.37 -18.75
C ARG A 536 -2.01 16.44 -18.89
N ALA A 537 -2.26 17.63 -18.37
CA ALA A 537 -1.25 18.67 -18.28
C ALA A 537 -1.02 19.06 -16.82
N SER A 538 0.25 19.21 -16.44
CA SER A 538 0.64 19.75 -15.15
C SER A 538 1.44 21.02 -15.38
N ILE A 539 1.19 22.05 -14.58
CA ILE A 539 1.90 23.32 -14.62
C ILE A 539 2.38 23.63 -13.20
N GLY A 540 3.67 23.80 -13.05
CA GLY A 540 4.32 24.26 -11.82
C GLY A 540 4.94 25.62 -12.08
N ILE A 541 4.75 26.59 -11.19
CA ILE A 541 5.39 27.91 -11.24
C ILE A 541 6.09 28.12 -9.91
N GLY A 542 7.41 28.35 -9.97
CA GLY A 542 8.26 28.62 -8.82
C GLY A 542 8.79 30.04 -8.88
N TYR A 543 8.59 30.80 -7.81
CA TYR A 543 9.19 32.10 -7.58
C TYR A 543 10.22 32.01 -6.47
N TYR A 544 11.40 32.60 -6.70
CA TYR A 544 12.49 32.61 -5.74
C TYR A 544 13.12 34.00 -5.66
N ARG A 545 13.44 34.42 -4.45
CA ARG A 545 14.20 35.65 -4.20
C ARG A 545 15.14 35.45 -3.01
N TYR A 546 16.40 35.74 -3.22
CA TYR A 546 17.44 35.67 -2.20
C TYR A 546 17.96 37.08 -1.89
N GLY A 547 17.63 37.58 -0.69
CA GLY A 547 18.04 38.92 -0.28
C GLY A 547 17.63 40.02 -1.28
N ASP A 548 18.59 40.82 -1.69
CA ASP A 548 18.43 41.86 -2.70
C ASP A 548 18.73 41.40 -4.12
N SER A 549 18.99 40.09 -4.34
CA SER A 549 19.21 39.56 -5.67
C SER A 549 17.97 39.68 -6.56
N ALA A 550 18.17 39.64 -7.88
CA ALA A 550 17.07 39.59 -8.84
C ALA A 550 16.15 38.38 -8.57
N SER A 551 14.87 38.62 -8.63
CA SER A 551 13.88 37.55 -8.52
C SER A 551 14.02 36.58 -9.69
N GLN A 552 13.84 35.29 -9.41
CA GLN A 552 13.74 34.22 -10.40
C GLN A 552 12.33 33.69 -10.44
N LEU A 553 11.80 33.49 -11.64
CA LEU A 553 10.53 32.86 -11.88
C LEU A 553 10.72 31.74 -12.89
N ASP A 554 10.46 30.53 -12.47
CA ASP A 554 10.60 29.32 -13.28
C ASP A 554 9.22 28.69 -13.52
N ALA A 555 9.04 28.07 -14.68
CA ALA A 555 7.86 27.29 -15.00
C ALA A 555 8.27 25.89 -15.46
N ALA A 556 7.64 24.88 -14.90
CA ALA A 556 7.69 23.51 -15.36
C ALA A 556 6.34 23.16 -15.97
N THR A 557 6.34 22.68 -17.19
CA THR A 557 5.12 22.25 -17.88
C THR A 557 5.28 20.81 -18.33
N ASP A 558 4.35 19.95 -17.93
CA ASP A 558 4.28 18.57 -18.35
C ASP A 558 3.00 18.30 -19.11
N LEU A 559 3.12 17.64 -20.25
CA LEU A 559 2.00 17.19 -21.07
C LEU A 559 2.10 15.68 -21.27
N TYR A 560 1.12 14.96 -20.81
CA TYR A 560 0.93 13.53 -21.06
C TYR A 560 -0.22 13.33 -22.02
N LEU A 561 0.02 12.56 -23.07
CA LEU A 561 -1.00 12.08 -23.99
C LEU A 561 -1.05 10.55 -23.82
N PHE A 562 -2.21 10.07 -23.40
CA PHE A 562 -2.45 8.65 -23.20
C PHE A 562 -3.13 8.10 -24.45
N ASP A 563 -2.65 6.96 -24.90
CA ASP A 563 -3.29 6.14 -25.94
C ASP A 563 -3.43 6.78 -27.32
N LEU A 564 -2.31 7.17 -27.90
CA LEU A 564 -2.20 7.43 -29.33
C LEU A 564 -1.82 6.12 -30.04
N GLU A 565 -2.80 5.30 -30.39
CA GLU A 565 -2.59 3.97 -31.01
C GLU A 565 -1.65 3.06 -30.19
N GLY A 566 -1.83 3.04 -28.86
CA GLY A 566 -1.02 2.26 -27.93
C GLY A 566 0.32 2.92 -27.55
N TRP A 567 0.58 4.16 -27.97
CA TRP A 567 1.70 4.97 -27.50
C TRP A 567 1.25 5.93 -26.41
N ARG A 568 2.09 6.10 -25.41
CA ARG A 568 2.00 7.17 -24.43
C ARG A 568 3.09 8.19 -24.74
N LEU A 569 2.70 9.43 -24.94
CA LEU A 569 3.65 10.53 -25.18
C LEU A 569 3.72 11.41 -23.95
N HIS A 570 4.93 11.84 -23.63
CA HIS A 570 5.19 12.77 -22.55
C HIS A 570 6.13 13.86 -23.04
N ALA A 571 5.79 15.11 -22.78
CA ALA A 571 6.62 16.27 -23.07
C ALA A 571 6.77 17.08 -21.79
N THR A 572 8.01 17.44 -21.44
CA THR A 572 8.36 18.31 -20.32
C THR A 572 9.11 19.52 -20.85
N ALA A 573 8.69 20.71 -20.45
CA ALA A 573 9.40 21.95 -20.73
C ALA A 573 9.72 22.66 -19.41
N LEU A 574 11.02 22.95 -19.20
CA LEU A 574 11.49 23.78 -18.11
C LEU A 574 11.87 25.15 -18.69
N THR A 575 11.22 26.19 -18.18
CA THR A 575 11.35 27.56 -18.68
C THR A 575 11.68 28.49 -17.54
N ARG A 576 12.78 29.24 -17.64
CA ARG A 576 13.02 30.39 -16.80
C ARG A 576 12.27 31.58 -17.41
N MET A 577 11.42 32.23 -16.63
CA MET A 577 10.61 33.35 -17.10
C MET A 577 11.19 34.73 -16.71
N VAL A 578 11.89 34.75 -15.56
CA VAL A 578 12.54 35.95 -15.02
C VAL A 578 13.92 35.56 -14.50
N PRO A 579 15.00 36.35 -14.70
CA PRO A 579 15.01 37.72 -15.29
C PRO A 579 14.85 37.73 -16.83
N GLU A 580 15.17 36.64 -17.51
CA GLU A 580 15.04 36.51 -18.95
C GLU A 580 14.24 35.24 -19.27
N THR A 581 13.36 35.32 -20.28
CA THR A 581 12.59 34.15 -20.71
C THR A 581 13.47 33.26 -21.57
N ILE A 582 13.88 32.14 -20.99
CA ILE A 582 14.73 31.13 -21.61
C ILE A 582 14.09 29.76 -21.44
N LEU A 583 13.93 29.03 -22.53
CA LEU A 583 13.61 27.59 -22.44
C LEU A 583 14.91 26.85 -22.08
N ASP A 584 15.01 26.36 -20.84
CA ASP A 584 16.20 25.67 -20.35
C ASP A 584 16.30 24.25 -20.89
N THR A 585 15.17 23.52 -20.83
CA THR A 585 15.13 22.10 -21.18
C THR A 585 13.80 21.76 -21.86
N LEU A 586 13.88 20.99 -22.92
CA LEU A 586 12.75 20.31 -23.54
C LEU A 586 13.02 18.81 -23.58
N GLN A 587 12.13 18.03 -23.00
CA GLN A 587 12.19 16.57 -23.03
C GLN A 587 10.93 16.03 -23.70
N LEU A 588 11.13 15.10 -24.61
CA LEU A 588 10.05 14.37 -25.29
C LEU A 588 10.29 12.88 -25.07
N SER A 589 9.26 12.15 -24.71
CA SER A 589 9.35 10.70 -24.67
C SER A 589 8.09 10.04 -25.25
N ALA A 590 8.31 8.88 -25.83
CA ALA A 590 7.26 8.01 -26.36
C ALA A 590 7.45 6.62 -25.81
N GLU A 591 6.41 6.07 -25.23
CA GLU A 591 6.42 4.75 -24.59
C GLU A 591 5.34 3.86 -25.21
N ARG A 592 5.65 2.58 -25.40
CA ARG A 592 4.70 1.57 -25.83
C ARG A 592 4.87 0.27 -25.07
N SER A 593 3.79 -0.24 -24.53
CA SER A 593 3.76 -1.59 -23.97
C SER A 593 3.66 -2.60 -25.09
N ILE A 594 4.55 -3.60 -25.09
CA ILE A 594 4.55 -4.72 -26.05
C ILE A 594 4.11 -5.97 -25.28
N GLY A 595 2.82 -6.28 -25.32
CA GLY A 595 2.22 -7.29 -24.45
C GLY A 595 2.25 -6.84 -22.97
N LEU A 596 2.05 -7.80 -22.06
CA LEU A 596 1.89 -7.52 -20.61
C LEU A 596 3.21 -7.22 -19.87
N ASN A 597 4.35 -7.57 -20.44
CA ASN A 597 5.61 -7.68 -19.71
C ASN A 597 6.78 -6.97 -20.40
N LYS A 598 6.56 -6.17 -21.41
CA LYS A 598 7.63 -5.45 -22.12
C LYS A 598 7.23 -3.99 -22.34
N LEU A 599 8.15 -3.08 -22.10
CA LEU A 599 7.99 -1.66 -22.33
C LEU A 599 9.11 -1.17 -23.24
N LEU A 600 8.76 -0.55 -24.34
CA LEU A 600 9.68 0.13 -25.24
C LEU A 600 9.54 1.64 -25.02
N ARG A 601 10.66 2.34 -24.89
CA ARG A 601 10.67 3.79 -24.68
C ARG A 601 11.71 4.42 -25.60
N PHE A 602 11.34 5.56 -26.20
CA PHE A 602 12.24 6.48 -26.89
C PHE A 602 12.16 7.83 -26.20
N GLY A 603 13.28 8.53 -26.11
CA GLY A 603 13.35 9.85 -25.54
C GLY A 603 14.29 10.74 -26.32
N LEU A 604 14.01 12.02 -26.31
CA LEU A 604 14.85 13.09 -26.81
C LEU A 604 14.84 14.22 -25.81
N SER A 605 16.00 14.62 -25.30
CA SER A 605 16.13 15.78 -24.43
C SER A 605 17.07 16.81 -25.06
N ARG A 606 16.68 18.07 -24.95
CA ARG A 606 17.47 19.21 -25.41
C ARG A 606 17.64 20.23 -24.29
N HIS A 607 18.86 20.49 -23.91
CA HIS A 607 19.25 21.62 -23.06
C HIS A 607 19.63 22.80 -23.91
N PHE A 608 19.11 23.98 -23.61
CA PHE A 608 19.29 25.20 -24.42
C PHE A 608 20.28 26.21 -23.81
N GLY A 609 20.81 25.97 -22.60
CA GLY A 609 21.71 26.88 -21.88
C GLY A 609 23.13 26.91 -22.43
N GLN A 610 24.09 27.46 -21.65
CA GLN A 610 25.50 27.62 -22.05
C GLN A 610 26.18 26.29 -22.40
N SER A 611 25.71 25.17 -21.85
CA SER A 611 26.16 23.82 -22.19
C SER A 611 25.08 23.09 -23.01
N ALA A 612 24.69 23.67 -24.15
CA ALA A 612 23.67 23.12 -25.01
C ALA A 612 24.02 21.69 -25.44
N SER A 613 23.17 20.72 -25.09
CA SER A 613 23.32 19.33 -25.49
C SER A 613 21.98 18.75 -25.96
N THR A 614 22.06 17.76 -26.82
CA THR A 614 20.92 16.98 -27.25
C THR A 614 21.22 15.51 -27.01
N VAL A 615 20.37 14.82 -26.22
CA VAL A 615 20.54 13.41 -25.93
C VAL A 615 19.34 12.67 -26.47
N ALA A 616 19.59 11.65 -27.29
CA ALA A 616 18.58 10.66 -27.68
C ALA A 616 18.76 9.39 -26.87
N ASN A 617 17.66 8.81 -26.41
CA ASN A 617 17.68 7.53 -25.72
C ASN A 617 16.65 6.57 -26.29
N ALA A 618 16.97 5.28 -26.21
CA ALA A 618 16.06 4.18 -26.50
C ALA A 618 16.24 3.11 -25.42
N SER A 619 15.15 2.59 -24.87
CA SER A 619 15.22 1.53 -23.87
C SER A 619 14.14 0.48 -24.07
N LEU A 620 14.48 -0.77 -23.75
CA LEU A 620 13.60 -1.92 -23.70
C LEU A 620 13.65 -2.52 -22.31
N TRP A 621 12.54 -2.50 -21.61
CA TRP A 621 12.39 -3.21 -20.36
C TRP A 621 11.53 -4.46 -20.56
N ALA A 622 11.96 -5.59 -20.02
CA ALA A 622 11.27 -6.88 -20.13
C ALA A 622 11.21 -7.56 -18.76
N ARG A 623 9.99 -7.77 -18.26
CA ARG A 623 9.72 -8.50 -17.02
C ARG A 623 9.44 -9.95 -17.31
N GLY A 624 10.39 -10.82 -17.00
CA GLY A 624 10.25 -12.27 -17.05
C GLY A 624 9.39 -12.81 -15.88
N LYS A 625 9.20 -14.14 -15.86
CA LYS A 625 8.53 -14.79 -14.71
C LYS A 625 9.37 -14.73 -13.44
N VAL A 626 10.71 -14.76 -13.58
CA VAL A 626 11.68 -14.87 -12.48
C VAL A 626 12.82 -13.87 -12.56
N PHE A 627 12.83 -12.95 -13.54
CA PHE A 627 13.85 -11.92 -13.69
C PHE A 627 13.25 -10.66 -14.30
N ASP A 628 13.95 -9.53 -14.13
CA ASP A 628 13.74 -8.29 -14.87
C ASP A 628 14.99 -8.01 -15.70
N LEU A 629 14.82 -7.70 -16.99
CA LEU A 629 15.87 -7.34 -17.93
C LEU A 629 15.59 -5.96 -18.48
N SER A 630 16.60 -5.08 -18.47
CA SER A 630 16.56 -3.79 -19.13
C SER A 630 17.74 -3.64 -20.08
N LEU A 631 17.51 -3.05 -21.22
CA LEU A 631 18.53 -2.69 -22.21
C LEU A 631 18.30 -1.23 -22.60
N ASP A 632 19.34 -0.45 -22.69
CA ASP A 632 19.26 0.95 -23.11
C ASP A 632 20.42 1.35 -24.01
N ALA A 633 20.17 2.38 -24.81
CA ALA A 633 21.15 3.04 -25.63
C ALA A 633 20.93 4.56 -25.53
N ASN A 634 21.97 5.29 -25.22
CA ASN A 634 21.98 6.73 -25.12
C ASN A 634 23.04 7.31 -26.08
N TYR A 635 22.71 8.39 -26.76
CA TYR A 635 23.61 9.10 -27.61
C TYR A 635 23.55 10.62 -27.36
N ASP A 636 24.64 11.21 -26.95
CA ASP A 636 24.77 12.66 -26.76
C ASP A 636 25.45 13.28 -28.01
N PHE A 637 24.70 14.11 -28.73
CA PHE A 637 25.14 14.78 -29.95
C PHE A 637 26.14 15.89 -29.70
N GLY A 638 26.30 16.42 -28.48
CA GLY A 638 27.28 17.44 -28.13
C GLY A 638 28.68 16.87 -28.14
N PRO A 639 29.06 15.98 -27.23
CA PRO A 639 30.39 15.35 -27.20
C PRO A 639 30.54 14.20 -28.20
N ASN A 640 29.50 13.81 -28.94
CA ASN A 640 29.42 12.61 -29.77
C ASN A 640 29.74 11.32 -28.98
N SER A 641 29.14 11.20 -27.81
CA SER A 641 29.36 10.06 -26.94
C SER A 641 28.15 9.14 -26.92
N PHE A 642 28.39 7.85 -26.79
CA PHE A 642 27.36 6.85 -26.63
C PHE A 642 27.53 6.05 -25.33
N ARG A 643 26.45 5.54 -24.86
CA ARG A 643 26.37 4.48 -23.82
C ARG A 643 25.34 3.46 -24.24
N ILE A 644 25.74 2.20 -24.25
CA ILE A 644 24.84 1.05 -24.41
C ILE A 644 24.95 0.24 -23.13
N GLY A 645 23.84 0.05 -22.44
CA GLY A 645 23.82 -0.59 -21.16
C GLY A 645 22.79 -1.72 -21.05
N GLY A 646 22.96 -2.54 -20.04
CA GLY A 646 22.02 -3.60 -19.70
C GLY A 646 22.06 -3.94 -18.22
N ARG A 647 20.90 -4.31 -17.71
CA ARG A 647 20.70 -4.72 -16.33
C ARG A 647 19.87 -5.99 -16.27
N LEU A 648 20.37 -6.96 -15.51
CA LEU A 648 19.66 -8.18 -15.18
C LEU A 648 19.45 -8.25 -13.65
N ALA A 649 18.21 -8.40 -13.22
CA ALA A 649 17.88 -8.51 -11.81
C ALA A 649 17.00 -9.73 -11.56
N PHE A 650 17.29 -10.49 -10.50
CA PHE A 650 16.50 -11.63 -10.06
C PHE A 650 16.65 -11.86 -8.55
N GLY A 651 15.72 -12.61 -7.98
CA GLY A 651 15.73 -13.02 -6.60
C GLY A 651 15.86 -14.53 -6.45
N LEU A 652 16.31 -14.96 -5.29
CA LEU A 652 16.32 -16.35 -4.84
C LEU A 652 15.62 -16.42 -3.48
N ILE A 653 14.67 -17.32 -3.34
CA ILE A 653 13.98 -17.57 -2.08
C ILE A 653 13.93 -19.06 -1.78
N TYR A 654 14.08 -19.45 -0.52
CA TYR A 654 13.90 -20.83 -0.12
C TYR A 654 12.42 -21.18 -0.08
N ASP A 655 12.02 -22.18 -0.88
CA ASP A 655 10.65 -22.70 -0.91
C ASP A 655 10.54 -23.82 0.14
N PRO A 656 9.74 -23.62 1.21
CA PRO A 656 9.64 -24.61 2.28
C PRO A 656 8.96 -25.91 1.85
N PHE A 657 8.15 -25.90 0.78
CA PHE A 657 7.48 -27.09 0.28
C PHE A 657 8.39 -27.94 -0.61
N GLN A 658 9.23 -27.28 -1.43
CA GLN A 658 10.18 -27.95 -2.32
C GLN A 658 11.52 -28.25 -1.65
N GLY A 659 11.80 -27.65 -0.49
CA GLY A 659 13.06 -27.82 0.23
C GLY A 659 14.29 -27.30 -0.53
N ARG A 660 14.12 -26.33 -1.45
CA ARG A 660 15.20 -25.80 -2.30
C ARG A 660 15.01 -24.31 -2.61
N TYR A 661 16.08 -23.69 -3.06
CA TYR A 661 15.98 -22.33 -3.61
C TYR A 661 15.24 -22.33 -4.94
N VAL A 662 14.34 -21.36 -5.10
CA VAL A 662 13.63 -21.07 -6.35
C VAL A 662 13.94 -19.64 -6.78
N MET A 663 14.10 -19.46 -8.10
CA MET A 663 14.25 -18.12 -8.66
C MET A 663 12.92 -17.37 -8.63
N THR A 664 13.01 -16.08 -8.38
CA THR A 664 11.88 -15.16 -8.36
C THR A 664 12.27 -13.82 -8.99
N LYS A 665 11.28 -12.97 -9.26
CA LYS A 665 11.55 -11.56 -9.54
C LYS A 665 12.32 -10.92 -8.37
N PRO A 666 13.10 -9.85 -8.63
CA PRO A 666 13.78 -9.13 -7.56
C PRO A 666 12.77 -8.60 -6.53
N GLY A 667 13.22 -8.45 -5.27
CA GLY A 667 12.39 -8.04 -4.14
C GLY A 667 12.24 -9.11 -3.04
N ALA A 668 12.83 -10.30 -3.21
CA ALA A 668 12.77 -11.39 -2.23
C ALA A 668 13.43 -11.00 -0.89
N ALA A 669 14.58 -10.31 -0.93
CA ALA A 669 15.31 -9.88 0.25
C ALA A 669 14.76 -8.59 0.88
N THR A 670 13.87 -7.86 0.20
CA THR A 670 13.32 -6.58 0.66
C THR A 670 11.86 -6.66 1.10
N SER A 671 11.21 -7.79 0.84
CA SER A 671 9.81 -8.06 1.16
C SER A 671 9.66 -9.40 1.91
N GLY A 672 8.50 -9.62 2.50
CA GLY A 672 8.12 -10.92 3.02
C GLY A 672 7.45 -11.79 1.96
N SER A 673 7.19 -13.02 2.33
CA SER A 673 6.48 -14.00 1.50
C SER A 673 5.50 -14.81 2.34
N LEU A 674 4.48 -15.35 1.69
CA LEU A 674 3.48 -16.22 2.31
C LEU A 674 3.45 -17.54 1.57
N ALA A 675 3.64 -18.63 2.28
CA ALA A 675 3.46 -19.98 1.79
C ALA A 675 2.16 -20.55 2.32
N VAL A 676 1.27 -21.01 1.44
CA VAL A 676 -0.01 -21.64 1.81
C VAL A 676 0.00 -23.09 1.41
N ASN A 677 -0.42 -23.94 2.34
CA ASN A 677 -0.65 -25.35 2.17
C ASN A 677 -2.16 -25.58 2.31
N ALA A 678 -2.87 -25.67 1.21
CA ALA A 678 -4.30 -25.95 1.16
C ALA A 678 -4.53 -27.43 0.95
N PHE A 679 -5.37 -28.05 1.79
CA PHE A 679 -5.61 -29.49 1.76
C PHE A 679 -7.01 -29.82 2.25
N GLN A 680 -7.52 -30.96 1.82
CA GLN A 680 -8.77 -31.51 2.33
C GLN A 680 -8.50 -32.08 3.73
N ASP A 681 -9.02 -31.41 4.74
CA ASP A 681 -8.90 -31.83 6.14
C ASP A 681 -10.01 -32.85 6.45
N SER A 682 -9.61 -34.10 6.48
CA SER A 682 -10.55 -35.22 6.64
C SER A 682 -10.93 -35.49 8.08
N ASN A 683 -10.16 -35.02 9.06
CA ASN A 683 -10.40 -35.25 10.48
C ASN A 683 -10.72 -33.99 11.28
N GLY A 684 -10.62 -32.81 10.65
CA GLY A 684 -10.95 -31.53 11.26
C GLY A 684 -9.89 -30.99 12.23
N ASP A 685 -8.63 -31.50 12.20
CA ASP A 685 -7.58 -31.11 13.13
C ASP A 685 -6.71 -29.92 12.64
N GLY A 686 -6.88 -29.52 11.37
CA GLY A 686 -6.17 -28.40 10.76
C GLY A 686 -4.71 -28.68 10.42
N ILE A 687 -4.27 -29.94 10.46
CA ILE A 687 -2.91 -30.37 10.19
C ILE A 687 -2.93 -31.38 9.04
N ARG A 688 -2.20 -31.11 7.96
CA ARG A 688 -2.17 -32.02 6.82
C ARG A 688 -1.46 -33.33 7.16
N GLN A 689 -2.14 -34.46 6.97
CA GLN A 689 -1.61 -35.80 7.14
C GLN A 689 -1.36 -36.51 5.80
N ALA A 690 -0.66 -37.65 5.91
CA ALA A 690 -0.50 -38.55 4.78
C ALA A 690 -1.87 -39.14 4.39
N GLY A 691 -2.31 -38.89 3.16
CA GLY A 691 -3.63 -39.29 2.67
C GLY A 691 -4.60 -38.14 2.47
N GLU A 692 -4.29 -36.94 2.94
CA GLU A 692 -5.08 -35.75 2.69
C GLU A 692 -4.61 -35.03 1.43
N PRO A 693 -5.43 -35.00 0.37
CA PRO A 693 -5.03 -34.45 -0.91
C PRO A 693 -4.90 -32.93 -0.83
N GLY A 694 -3.98 -32.39 -1.62
CA GLY A 694 -3.91 -30.93 -1.84
C GLY A 694 -5.11 -30.41 -2.61
N VAL A 695 -5.54 -29.18 -2.35
CA VAL A 695 -6.62 -28.50 -3.05
C VAL A 695 -6.04 -27.43 -3.96
N ARG A 696 -6.30 -27.56 -5.26
CA ARG A 696 -5.91 -26.61 -6.28
C ARG A 696 -6.86 -25.41 -6.31
N GLY A 697 -6.38 -24.25 -6.81
CA GLY A 697 -7.22 -23.09 -7.11
C GLY A 697 -7.60 -22.26 -5.88
N VAL A 698 -6.98 -22.49 -4.72
CA VAL A 698 -7.16 -21.63 -3.55
C VAL A 698 -6.42 -20.32 -3.77
N SER A 699 -7.17 -19.24 -3.77
CA SER A 699 -6.72 -17.88 -4.07
C SER A 699 -6.15 -17.20 -2.82
N ILE A 700 -5.00 -16.55 -2.97
CA ILE A 700 -4.37 -15.74 -1.92
C ILE A 700 -4.36 -14.31 -2.39
N LYS A 701 -4.95 -13.40 -1.62
CA LYS A 701 -5.04 -11.96 -1.92
C LYS A 701 -4.50 -11.14 -0.76
N SER A 702 -3.73 -10.12 -1.08
CA SER A 702 -3.25 -9.12 -0.13
C SER A 702 -3.39 -7.74 -0.75
N GLY A 703 -4.48 -7.05 -0.43
CA GLY A 703 -4.86 -5.83 -1.13
C GLY A 703 -4.97 -6.09 -2.64
N SER A 704 -4.67 -5.09 -3.46
CA SER A 704 -4.72 -5.17 -4.92
C SER A 704 -3.43 -5.65 -5.59
N TYR A 705 -2.35 -5.83 -4.83
CA TYR A 705 -1.01 -6.02 -5.41
C TYR A 705 -0.53 -7.47 -5.46
N PHE A 706 -1.30 -8.41 -4.95
CA PHE A 706 -0.78 -9.74 -4.76
C PHE A 706 -1.85 -10.80 -5.00
N ALA A 707 -1.58 -11.71 -5.93
CA ALA A 707 -2.38 -12.89 -6.17
C ALA A 707 -1.45 -14.08 -6.37
N ALA A 708 -1.72 -15.17 -5.68
CA ALA A 708 -1.16 -16.48 -5.95
C ALA A 708 -2.28 -17.51 -5.80
N GLU A 709 -2.17 -18.63 -6.47
CA GLU A 709 -3.11 -19.75 -6.40
C GLU A 709 -2.36 -21.03 -6.10
N THR A 710 -3.00 -21.94 -5.38
CA THR A 710 -2.43 -23.24 -5.08
C THR A 710 -2.39 -24.15 -6.31
N ASP A 711 -1.31 -24.92 -6.43
CA ASP A 711 -1.12 -25.92 -7.45
C ASP A 711 -1.91 -27.22 -7.15
N GLU A 712 -1.71 -28.24 -7.97
CA GLU A 712 -2.34 -29.58 -7.81
C GLU A 712 -1.99 -30.27 -6.50
N ASN A 713 -0.87 -29.88 -5.86
CA ASN A 713 -0.47 -30.39 -4.55
C ASN A 713 -1.00 -29.54 -3.39
N GLY A 714 -1.77 -28.49 -3.69
CA GLY A 714 -2.29 -27.56 -2.72
C GLY A 714 -1.28 -26.55 -2.20
N PHE A 715 -0.15 -26.33 -2.91
CA PHE A 715 0.89 -25.38 -2.49
C PHE A 715 0.86 -24.09 -3.29
N ALA A 716 0.98 -22.98 -2.58
CA ALA A 716 1.21 -21.67 -3.18
C ALA A 716 2.30 -20.93 -2.43
N LEU A 717 3.19 -20.27 -3.15
CA LEU A 717 4.19 -19.35 -2.61
C LEU A 717 3.96 -17.95 -3.17
N ALA A 718 3.38 -17.17 -2.34
CA ALA A 718 3.07 -15.77 -2.62
C ALA A 718 4.24 -14.88 -2.19
N ARG A 719 4.79 -14.07 -3.11
CA ARG A 719 6.04 -13.34 -2.97
C ARG A 719 5.80 -11.84 -3.06
N GLY A 720 6.70 -11.05 -2.48
CA GLY A 720 6.66 -9.60 -2.64
C GLY A 720 5.60 -8.92 -1.77
N MET A 721 5.23 -9.51 -0.63
CA MET A 721 4.40 -8.82 0.36
C MET A 721 5.15 -7.61 0.90
N GLY A 722 4.48 -6.48 1.00
CA GLY A 722 5.04 -5.31 1.68
C GLY A 722 5.52 -5.65 3.10
N THR A 723 6.37 -4.82 3.66
CA THR A 723 6.82 -4.99 5.06
C THR A 723 5.81 -4.38 6.03
N GLY A 724 5.65 -5.00 7.21
CA GLY A 724 4.69 -4.55 8.23
C GLY A 724 3.51 -5.50 8.35
N LEU A 725 2.38 -5.03 8.87
CA LEU A 725 1.15 -5.82 8.93
C LEU A 725 0.37 -5.69 7.61
N VAL A 726 0.35 -6.76 6.86
CA VAL A 726 -0.27 -6.84 5.55
C VAL A 726 -1.59 -7.59 5.65
N PRO A 727 -2.74 -7.03 5.25
CA PRO A 727 -3.99 -7.76 5.26
C PRO A 727 -3.97 -8.88 4.22
N VAL A 728 -4.34 -10.07 4.62
CA VAL A 728 -4.36 -11.27 3.76
C VAL A 728 -5.73 -11.94 3.85
N THR A 729 -6.24 -12.32 2.70
CA THR A 729 -7.41 -13.19 2.56
C THR A 729 -7.01 -14.41 1.76
N VAL A 730 -7.30 -15.59 2.28
CA VAL A 730 -7.16 -16.87 1.60
C VAL A 730 -8.55 -17.43 1.39
N THR A 731 -8.92 -17.76 0.17
CA THR A 731 -10.27 -18.21 -0.18
C THR A 731 -10.24 -19.30 -1.25
N ALA A 732 -11.14 -20.25 -1.14
CA ALA A 732 -11.31 -21.35 -2.08
C ALA A 732 -12.33 -21.03 -3.21
N ASP A 733 -12.75 -19.77 -3.39
CA ASP A 733 -13.78 -19.38 -4.38
C ASP A 733 -13.42 -19.74 -5.83
N THR A 734 -12.16 -20.03 -6.10
CA THR A 734 -11.65 -20.42 -7.43
C THR A 734 -11.34 -21.90 -7.53
N SER A 735 -11.62 -22.70 -6.48
CA SER A 735 -11.41 -24.15 -6.55
C SER A 735 -12.38 -24.80 -7.53
N ASP A 736 -11.90 -25.85 -8.22
CA ASP A 736 -12.70 -26.60 -9.19
C ASP A 736 -13.88 -27.37 -8.54
N ASP A 737 -13.91 -27.47 -7.21
CA ASP A 737 -14.93 -28.17 -6.45
C ASP A 737 -15.74 -27.19 -5.59
N LEU A 738 -16.99 -26.96 -5.96
CA LEU A 738 -17.94 -26.08 -5.27
C LEU A 738 -18.49 -26.66 -3.96
N LEU A 739 -18.14 -27.89 -3.62
CA LEU A 739 -18.63 -28.59 -2.43
C LEU A 739 -17.80 -28.30 -1.16
N TYR A 740 -16.70 -27.57 -1.28
CA TYR A 740 -15.86 -27.24 -0.13
C TYR A 740 -16.45 -26.14 0.76
N ILE A 741 -16.35 -26.29 2.08
CA ILE A 741 -16.56 -25.20 3.03
C ILE A 741 -15.21 -24.49 3.23
N PRO A 742 -14.99 -23.31 2.61
CA PRO A 742 -13.77 -22.57 2.86
C PRO A 742 -13.84 -21.97 4.27
N PRO A 743 -12.83 -22.17 5.12
CA PRO A 743 -12.74 -21.45 6.37
C PRO A 743 -12.56 -19.94 6.07
N ASP A 744 -13.15 -19.06 6.86
CA ASP A 744 -12.88 -17.61 6.76
C ASP A 744 -11.45 -17.35 7.28
N PHE A 745 -10.52 -17.22 6.34
CA PHE A 745 -9.12 -17.02 6.60
C PHE A 745 -8.71 -15.59 6.24
N ARG A 746 -9.18 -14.65 7.06
CA ARG A 746 -8.75 -13.26 7.04
C ARG A 746 -7.81 -13.01 8.21
N PHE A 747 -6.64 -12.48 7.94
CA PHE A 747 -5.66 -12.17 8.98
C PHE A 747 -4.73 -11.06 8.51
N ARG A 748 -3.98 -10.49 9.46
CA ARG A 748 -2.88 -9.58 9.16
C ARG A 748 -1.57 -10.33 9.28
N ALA A 749 -0.85 -10.46 8.17
CA ALA A 749 0.47 -11.08 8.16
C ALA A 749 1.52 -10.10 8.66
N GLY A 750 2.24 -10.43 9.72
CA GLY A 750 3.45 -9.74 10.15
C GLY A 750 4.59 -10.03 9.18
N SER A 751 4.64 -9.23 8.11
CA SER A 751 5.57 -9.43 6.99
C SER A 751 6.90 -8.74 7.26
N ARG A 752 8.01 -9.45 7.04
CA ARG A 752 9.37 -8.92 7.20
C ARG A 752 10.30 -9.42 6.11
N PRO A 753 11.36 -8.66 5.77
CA PRO A 753 12.28 -8.99 4.70
C PRO A 753 12.84 -10.40 4.81
N GLY A 754 12.82 -11.14 3.69
CA GLY A 754 13.41 -12.46 3.56
C GLY A 754 12.70 -13.59 4.29
N LYS A 755 11.61 -13.32 5.03
CA LYS A 755 10.89 -14.35 5.78
C LYS A 755 9.66 -14.86 5.04
N VAL A 756 9.46 -16.19 5.10
CA VAL A 756 8.27 -16.86 4.60
C VAL A 756 7.36 -17.21 5.79
N LEU A 757 6.14 -16.68 5.79
CA LEU A 757 5.09 -17.09 6.72
C LEU A 757 4.38 -18.32 6.15
N LEU A 758 4.39 -19.43 6.87
CA LEU A 758 3.72 -20.67 6.47
C LEU A 758 2.32 -20.72 7.08
N ILE A 759 1.30 -20.98 6.26
CA ILE A 759 -0.09 -21.10 6.66
C ILE A 759 -0.67 -22.41 6.13
N ASN A 760 -1.27 -23.19 7.03
CA ASN A 760 -2.14 -24.29 6.67
C ASN A 760 -3.56 -23.75 6.44
N TYR A 761 -4.17 -24.16 5.33
CA TYR A 761 -5.53 -23.81 4.96
C TYR A 761 -6.35 -25.11 4.81
N PRO A 762 -6.93 -25.58 5.93
CA PRO A 762 -7.74 -26.80 5.93
C PRO A 762 -9.09 -26.52 5.28
N ILE A 763 -9.50 -27.37 4.35
CA ILE A 763 -10.78 -27.32 3.66
C ILE A 763 -11.53 -28.61 3.95
N ALA A 764 -12.78 -28.49 4.37
CA ALA A 764 -13.61 -29.64 4.69
C ALA A 764 -14.74 -29.82 3.67
N LEU A 765 -15.13 -31.07 3.41
CA LEU A 765 -16.38 -31.38 2.73
C LEU A 765 -17.52 -31.28 3.74
N PRO A 766 -18.60 -30.55 3.41
CA PRO A 766 -19.71 -30.35 4.31
C PRO A 766 -20.54 -31.62 4.47
N SER A 767 -21.03 -31.82 5.68
CA SER A 767 -22.12 -32.75 5.95
C SER A 767 -23.40 -31.99 6.26
N GLU A 768 -24.54 -32.65 6.00
CA GLU A 768 -25.88 -32.13 6.28
C GLU A 768 -26.64 -33.15 7.10
N ILE A 769 -27.43 -32.67 8.05
CA ILE A 769 -28.29 -33.56 8.88
C ILE A 769 -29.60 -32.89 9.22
N MET A 770 -30.66 -33.69 9.16
CA MET A 770 -31.95 -33.34 9.74
C MET A 770 -32.05 -33.89 11.16
N ILE A 771 -32.35 -33.05 12.13
CA ILE A 771 -32.59 -33.44 13.52
C ILE A 771 -34.04 -33.11 13.88
N HIS A 772 -34.81 -34.10 14.36
CA HIS A 772 -36.17 -33.87 14.78
C HIS A 772 -36.23 -33.79 16.32
N ALA A 773 -36.70 -32.66 16.84
CA ALA A 773 -37.06 -32.56 18.24
C ALA A 773 -38.45 -33.19 18.44
N VAL A 774 -38.49 -34.21 19.25
CA VAL A 774 -39.74 -34.99 19.51
C VAL A 774 -40.01 -35.11 20.99
N TYR A 775 -41.28 -35.22 21.35
CA TYR A 775 -41.67 -35.47 22.75
C TYR A 775 -41.26 -36.87 23.21
N ALA A 776 -40.89 -36.99 24.48
CA ALA A 776 -40.71 -38.29 25.09
C ALA A 776 -42.09 -38.96 25.21
N ALA A 777 -42.36 -39.95 24.36
CA ALA A 777 -43.65 -40.65 24.35
C ALA A 777 -43.64 -41.88 25.26
N PRO A 778 -44.77 -42.26 25.85
CA PRO A 778 -44.94 -43.56 26.49
C PRO A 778 -44.71 -44.67 25.43
N ALA A 779 -44.25 -45.87 25.90
CA ALA A 779 -43.78 -46.94 25.01
C ALA A 779 -44.87 -47.53 24.05
N ASP A 780 -46.11 -47.12 24.15
CA ASP A 780 -47.25 -47.64 23.39
C ASP A 780 -47.82 -46.65 22.34
N ALA A 781 -47.17 -45.46 22.12
CA ALA A 781 -47.73 -44.46 21.22
C ALA A 781 -47.15 -44.62 19.83
N ALA A 782 -47.97 -44.80 18.82
CA ALA A 782 -47.60 -44.85 17.43
C ALA A 782 -47.34 -43.42 16.92
N GLY A 783 -46.04 -43.02 16.84
CA GLY A 783 -45.55 -41.76 16.28
C GLY A 783 -45.27 -40.72 17.35
N GLN A 784 -44.03 -40.27 17.42
CA GLN A 784 -43.63 -39.15 18.26
C GLN A 784 -43.98 -37.84 17.56
N ALA A 785 -44.70 -36.95 18.26
CA ALA A 785 -45.03 -35.63 17.72
C ALA A 785 -43.78 -34.72 17.72
N GLY A 786 -43.55 -34.02 16.62
CA GLY A 786 -42.48 -33.03 16.51
C GLY A 786 -42.75 -31.81 17.38
N ILE A 787 -41.69 -31.20 17.87
CA ILE A 787 -41.73 -30.00 18.71
C ILE A 787 -41.22 -28.82 17.89
N ALA A 788 -42.08 -27.87 17.61
CA ALA A 788 -41.72 -26.62 16.91
C ALA A 788 -41.00 -25.62 17.81
N ASP A 789 -40.29 -24.70 17.23
CA ASP A 789 -39.64 -23.55 17.86
C ASP A 789 -38.59 -23.90 18.95
N ILE A 790 -38.04 -25.12 18.94
CA ILE A 790 -36.94 -25.51 19.82
C ILE A 790 -35.60 -25.17 19.16
N ARG A 791 -34.74 -24.44 19.86
CA ARG A 791 -33.37 -24.17 19.42
C ARG A 791 -32.42 -25.31 19.80
N LEU A 792 -31.96 -26.00 18.77
CA LEU A 792 -30.97 -27.06 18.84
C LEU A 792 -29.60 -26.51 18.49
N THR A 793 -28.56 -26.89 19.23
CA THR A 793 -27.18 -26.48 18.99
C THR A 793 -26.28 -27.71 18.90
N LEU A 794 -25.61 -27.88 17.77
CA LEU A 794 -24.53 -28.84 17.60
C LEU A 794 -23.20 -28.19 18.00
N ILE A 795 -22.47 -28.81 18.90
CA ILE A 795 -21.17 -28.35 19.39
C ILE A 795 -20.08 -29.32 18.92
N SER A 796 -19.14 -28.81 18.14
CA SER A 796 -17.98 -29.60 17.72
C SER A 796 -16.99 -29.82 18.86
N GLN A 797 -16.06 -30.76 18.69
CA GLN A 797 -14.96 -31.00 19.66
C GLN A 797 -14.08 -29.77 19.88
N THR A 798 -14.00 -28.87 18.89
CA THR A 798 -13.26 -27.60 18.99
C THR A 798 -14.06 -26.47 19.62
N GLY A 799 -15.32 -26.75 20.07
CA GLY A 799 -16.20 -25.77 20.70
C GLY A 799 -16.98 -24.89 19.72
N ARG A 800 -16.88 -25.10 18.41
CA ARG A 800 -17.69 -24.38 17.42
C ARG A 800 -19.16 -24.79 17.54
N ARG A 801 -20.07 -23.82 17.53
CA ARG A 801 -21.52 -24.00 17.74
C ARG A 801 -22.26 -23.73 16.43
N PHE A 802 -23.19 -24.64 16.08
CA PHE A 802 -24.13 -24.54 14.97
C PHE A 802 -25.53 -24.61 15.55
N THR A 803 -26.33 -23.55 15.40
CA THR A 803 -27.65 -23.46 16.03
C THR A 803 -28.73 -23.34 14.97
N GLN A 804 -29.77 -24.15 15.08
CA GLN A 804 -30.96 -24.12 14.25
C GLN A 804 -32.21 -24.20 15.12
N THR A 805 -33.33 -23.68 14.61
CA THR A 805 -34.65 -23.76 15.29
C THR A 805 -35.53 -24.73 14.55
N THR A 806 -36.24 -25.57 15.25
CA THR A 806 -37.14 -26.56 14.66
C THR A 806 -38.35 -25.91 14.02
N GLY A 807 -38.73 -26.42 12.85
CA GLY A 807 -39.95 -26.07 12.14
C GLY A 807 -41.23 -26.66 12.75
N ALA A 808 -42.36 -26.43 12.10
CA ALA A 808 -43.67 -26.93 12.55
C ALA A 808 -43.75 -28.46 12.67
N ASP A 809 -42.93 -29.19 11.95
CA ASP A 809 -42.80 -30.64 11.97
C ASP A 809 -41.80 -31.15 13.03
N GLY A 810 -41.17 -30.24 13.78
CA GLY A 810 -40.10 -30.54 14.74
C GLY A 810 -38.73 -30.72 14.10
N GLY A 811 -38.57 -30.54 12.79
CA GLY A 811 -37.31 -30.71 12.05
C GLY A 811 -36.42 -29.48 12.11
N ALA A 812 -35.14 -29.65 12.39
CA ALA A 812 -34.08 -28.67 12.27
C ALA A 812 -33.04 -29.17 11.29
N TYR A 813 -32.78 -28.42 10.23
CA TYR A 813 -31.83 -28.81 9.17
C TYR A 813 -30.52 -28.11 9.38
N PHE A 814 -29.46 -28.85 9.63
CA PHE A 814 -28.09 -28.37 9.78
C PHE A 814 -27.34 -28.60 8.49
N THR A 815 -26.78 -27.57 7.95
CA THR A 815 -25.91 -27.59 6.76
C THR A 815 -24.51 -27.17 7.13
N ASP A 816 -23.56 -27.40 6.21
CA ASP A 816 -22.18 -26.91 6.30
C ASP A 816 -21.45 -27.39 7.57
N LEU A 817 -21.74 -28.63 8.01
CA LEU A 817 -21.04 -29.24 9.13
C LEU A 817 -19.70 -29.81 8.69
N PRO A 818 -18.55 -29.24 9.15
CA PRO A 818 -17.23 -29.86 8.92
C PRO A 818 -17.14 -31.27 9.45
N PRO A 819 -16.25 -32.13 8.95
CA PRO A 819 -15.98 -33.44 9.51
C PRO A 819 -15.67 -33.39 11.01
N GLY A 820 -16.12 -34.36 11.76
CA GLY A 820 -15.87 -34.43 13.19
C GLY A 820 -17.05 -34.88 14.01
N ASN A 821 -16.84 -34.98 15.33
CA ASN A 821 -17.87 -35.37 16.27
C ASN A 821 -18.59 -34.14 16.85
N TYR A 822 -19.89 -34.22 16.93
CA TYR A 822 -20.74 -33.15 17.43
C TYR A 822 -21.59 -33.68 18.60
N ALA A 823 -21.70 -32.89 19.64
CA ALA A 823 -22.68 -33.09 20.70
C ALA A 823 -23.88 -32.17 20.48
N LEU A 824 -25.11 -32.71 20.63
CA LEU A 824 -26.32 -31.94 20.54
C LEU A 824 -26.69 -31.40 21.93
N GLU A 825 -26.97 -30.09 22.00
CA GLU A 825 -27.49 -29.41 23.20
C GLU A 825 -28.73 -28.61 22.83
N LEU A 826 -29.63 -28.45 23.84
CA LEU A 826 -30.68 -27.42 23.77
C LEU A 826 -30.05 -26.05 24.09
N ASP A 827 -30.61 -24.98 23.51
CA ASP A 827 -30.26 -23.64 23.93
C ASP A 827 -30.52 -23.45 25.42
N GLN A 828 -29.53 -23.08 26.20
CA GLN A 828 -29.56 -23.08 27.66
C GLN A 828 -30.56 -22.09 28.23
N ASP A 829 -30.83 -20.98 27.57
CA ASP A 829 -31.77 -19.98 28.03
C ASP A 829 -33.19 -20.45 27.75
N GLN A 830 -33.44 -20.98 26.54
CA GLN A 830 -34.74 -21.55 26.18
C GLN A 830 -35.03 -22.80 26.97
N ALA A 831 -34.04 -23.66 27.20
CA ALA A 831 -34.21 -24.87 28.00
C ALA A 831 -34.63 -24.57 29.45
N ARG A 832 -34.04 -23.53 30.08
CA ARG A 832 -34.45 -23.06 31.43
C ARG A 832 -35.87 -22.47 31.45
N GLU A 833 -36.19 -21.68 30.43
CA GLU A 833 -37.49 -21.01 30.31
C GLU A 833 -38.63 -22.04 30.14
N LEU A 834 -38.39 -23.10 29.37
CA LEU A 834 -39.35 -24.12 29.04
C LEU A 834 -39.33 -25.33 30.00
N GLY A 835 -38.35 -25.39 30.92
CA GLY A 835 -38.11 -26.61 31.73
C GLY A 835 -37.78 -27.84 30.88
N ALA A 836 -37.09 -27.59 29.72
CA ALA A 836 -36.83 -28.63 28.74
C ALA A 836 -35.45 -29.26 28.95
N THR A 837 -35.38 -30.61 28.83
CA THR A 837 -34.13 -31.37 28.92
C THR A 837 -34.04 -32.42 27.81
N LEU A 838 -32.88 -32.74 27.32
CA LEU A 838 -32.69 -33.90 26.45
C LEU A 838 -32.75 -35.20 27.27
N ASN A 839 -33.52 -36.14 26.78
CA ASN A 839 -33.69 -37.43 27.44
C ASN A 839 -32.41 -38.27 27.47
N SER A 840 -31.60 -38.13 26.43
CA SER A 840 -30.26 -38.78 26.28
C SER A 840 -29.30 -37.91 25.48
N PRO A 841 -28.01 -38.01 25.74
CA PRO A 841 -27.01 -37.33 24.91
C PRO A 841 -27.08 -37.83 23.46
N VAL A 842 -27.16 -36.89 22.51
CA VAL A 842 -27.10 -37.18 21.06
C VAL A 842 -25.74 -36.78 20.56
N SER A 843 -25.04 -37.74 19.96
CA SER A 843 -23.72 -37.50 19.32
C SER A 843 -23.82 -37.83 17.83
N ILE A 844 -23.32 -36.94 17.02
CA ILE A 844 -23.36 -37.02 15.56
C ILE A 844 -21.94 -37.03 15.03
N LEU A 845 -21.64 -38.02 14.21
CA LEU A 845 -20.39 -38.10 13.48
C LEU A 845 -20.59 -37.59 12.04
N ALA A 846 -20.01 -36.44 11.70
CA ALA A 846 -19.90 -35.99 10.33
C ALA A 846 -18.64 -36.63 9.67
N PRO A 847 -18.82 -37.41 8.59
CA PRO A 847 -17.72 -38.13 7.96
C PRO A 847 -16.84 -37.19 7.14
N ALA A 848 -15.64 -37.68 6.85
CA ALA A 848 -14.66 -36.92 6.03
C ALA A 848 -15.13 -36.66 4.60
N GLU A 849 -15.93 -37.59 4.09
CA GLU A 849 -16.46 -37.52 2.72
C GLU A 849 -17.63 -36.56 2.60
N GLY A 850 -18.07 -35.94 3.70
CA GLY A 850 -19.24 -35.08 3.72
C GLY A 850 -20.54 -35.80 3.33
N GLY A 851 -21.53 -35.01 2.92
CA GLY A 851 -22.79 -35.50 2.39
C GLY A 851 -23.94 -35.54 3.40
N GLN A 852 -25.07 -36.09 2.97
CA GLN A 852 -26.29 -36.14 3.79
C GLN A 852 -26.23 -37.29 4.82
N LEU A 853 -26.35 -36.95 6.09
CA LEU A 853 -26.36 -37.91 7.19
C LEU A 853 -27.80 -38.43 7.40
N LEU A 854 -27.88 -39.59 8.03
CA LEU A 854 -29.19 -40.12 8.46
C LEU A 854 -29.82 -39.17 9.49
N PRO A 855 -31.14 -38.93 9.39
CA PRO A 855 -31.85 -38.13 10.37
C PRO A 855 -31.65 -38.65 11.79
N ALA A 856 -31.59 -37.74 12.77
CA ALA A 856 -31.48 -38.08 14.18
C ALA A 856 -32.65 -37.47 14.96
N ASP A 857 -33.07 -38.15 16.03
CA ASP A 857 -34.13 -37.67 16.89
C ASP A 857 -33.54 -37.10 18.20
N ALA A 858 -33.95 -35.91 18.55
CA ALA A 858 -33.69 -35.27 19.83
C ALA A 858 -34.94 -35.41 20.72
N VAL A 859 -34.96 -36.40 21.62
CA VAL A 859 -36.08 -36.61 22.53
C VAL A 859 -35.99 -35.58 23.66
N VAL A 860 -37.00 -34.70 23.74
CA VAL A 860 -37.07 -33.60 24.71
C VAL A 860 -38.10 -33.91 25.77
N ASN A 861 -37.66 -33.82 27.02
CA ASN A 861 -38.54 -33.91 28.20
C ASN A 861 -38.83 -32.50 28.71
N PHE A 862 -40.08 -32.22 29.11
CA PHE A 862 -40.45 -31.00 29.79
C PHE A 862 -40.79 -31.35 31.26
N GLU A 863 -40.27 -30.60 32.21
CA GLU A 863 -40.66 -30.69 33.59
C GLU A 863 -42.12 -30.22 33.71
N ASN A 864 -43.06 -31.17 33.85
CA ASN A 864 -44.45 -30.84 34.05
C ASN A 864 -44.59 -30.18 35.42
N ASP A 865 -45.02 -28.94 35.43
CA ASP A 865 -45.49 -28.26 36.65
C ASP A 865 -46.80 -28.88 37.12
N GLN A 866 -46.71 -30.11 37.73
CA GLN A 866 -47.83 -30.78 38.34
C GLN A 866 -48.30 -30.13 39.66
N SER A 867 -47.84 -28.90 39.98
CA SER A 867 -48.18 -28.24 41.26
C SER A 867 -49.49 -27.47 41.27
N ASN A 868 -50.23 -27.34 40.15
CA ASN A 868 -51.49 -26.59 40.10
C ASN A 868 -52.77 -27.36 39.86
N ALA A 869 -52.76 -28.70 39.83
CA ALA A 869 -53.98 -29.52 39.64
C ALA A 869 -54.63 -30.02 40.92
N SER A 870 -54.22 -29.54 42.11
CA SER A 870 -54.83 -29.99 43.37
C SER A 870 -55.44 -28.92 44.27
N LYS A 871 -55.81 -27.76 43.66
CA LYS A 871 -56.70 -26.82 44.40
C LYS A 871 -57.73 -26.23 43.42
N GLY A 872 -58.82 -26.94 43.26
CA GLY A 872 -60.00 -26.50 42.57
C GLY A 872 -61.15 -27.37 42.95
#